data_68b133a7dd474df6e5cd176dc120dd0e
#
_entry.id   68b133a7dd474df6e5cd176dc120dd0e
#
_cell.length_a   1.000
_cell.length_b   1.000
_cell.length_c   1.000
_cell.angle_alpha   90.00
_cell.angle_beta   90.00
_cell.angle_gamma   90.00
#
_symmetry.space_group_name_H-M   'P 1'
#
loop_
_entity.id
_entity.type
_entity.pdbx_description
1 polymer ?
#
loop_
_entity_poly.entity_id
_entity_poly.type
_entity_poly.pdbx_seq_one_letter_code
_entity_poly.pdbx_strand_id
1 'polypeptide(L)'
;MKRFIIISFLTALTLPSLACAWGDWENPYLFSMYPHKHFRDSVEKVCNDNWKAYLGSTEKYFWFNAEEVIKAAQQKGDALMVSYVQNLQKYLDCVNVEERKQYEWNYPTKEEIDAQKRDLQAVRTYAFGKTKTKLRSQHALLYMRCNMMLGRHQENITFWEQTASQFIDTVYKEMMKNIYAGALYKTGREAEAGEMFAEMDDYESLMTQFYKKRSYLAISQHYKQNPNSKVLPFLLQDFVNNAQEAEDMKNGGFGGKLFIRDINEQESWQMQQFCELVLREGKTETPIMWKAAKAWLEFLSGKKEAALKDINAAMKLEGTERMKESARVLKLYITGAQAKPSDDFDEYLANELEWLKPKVGGDDYFYRAMYRISHQIIEPHYKYNSEQQLALMLLTGNYGYELSIDTMRVDKLEKFLFYTKTPGKKPFDKYLKAHIAPKDSDLIELIGTKYMRIAQWDKAIEWLKDIPVSYYNNNRTKGYLYYSVVRKWNVEPWTTRQWVKEDDIYQRDLKWWKHRKLDFCKEMQMMESSLNLLKGKALEQRYLNLATYYAQASIKGDCWWLLCETKSVYDKVRVNEVDFGKKALEYLQKAAMSKDPEVKMKALFAMGYRELYTASPNADANLWYHSEWSSEAGDIVTTYQRQSPQFRAYQGLFDLVENSSKVPTYISKCDEFLQFRKYYRRNK
;
A
#
# COMPACT_ATOMS: atom_id res chain seq x y z
N MET A 1 -40.72 -13.18 8.65
CA MET A 1 -40.17 -11.83 8.77
C MET A 1 -38.99 -11.68 9.71
N LYS A 2 -38.85 -12.45 10.82
CA LYS A 2 -37.68 -12.35 11.74
C LYS A 2 -36.37 -12.96 11.18
N ARG A 3 -36.45 -13.88 10.20
CA ARG A 3 -35.22 -14.48 9.57
C ARG A 3 -34.55 -13.61 8.50
N PHE A 4 -35.27 -12.65 7.92
CA PHE A 4 -34.71 -11.74 6.91
C PHE A 4 -33.90 -10.60 7.52
N ILE A 5 -34.13 -10.22 8.76
CA ILE A 5 -33.42 -9.12 9.44
C ILE A 5 -32.02 -9.57 9.89
N ILE A 6 -31.84 -10.84 10.23
CA ILE A 6 -30.53 -11.41 10.61
C ILE A 6 -29.60 -11.55 9.39
N ILE A 7 -30.15 -11.90 8.22
CA ILE A 7 -29.38 -12.01 6.99
C ILE A 7 -28.89 -10.64 6.48
N SER A 8 -29.69 -9.58 6.68
CA SER A 8 -29.29 -8.22 6.29
C SER A 8 -28.19 -7.61 7.18
N PHE A 9 -28.02 -8.08 8.40
CA PHE A 9 -26.94 -7.63 9.30
C PHE A 9 -25.62 -8.38 9.03
N LEU A 10 -25.70 -9.63 8.60
CA LEU A 10 -24.55 -10.44 8.19
C LEU A 10 -23.98 -10.03 6.82
N THR A 11 -24.82 -9.51 5.91
CA THR A 11 -24.33 -9.04 4.60
C THR A 11 -23.70 -7.66 4.63
N ALA A 12 -23.91 -6.86 5.67
CA ALA A 12 -23.21 -5.59 5.84
C ALA A 12 -21.80 -5.76 6.49
N LEU A 13 -21.53 -6.92 7.09
CA LEU A 13 -20.22 -7.26 7.68
C LEU A 13 -19.38 -8.19 6.79
N THR A 14 -19.95 -8.73 5.72
CA THR A 14 -19.22 -9.53 4.73
C THR A 14 -19.02 -8.75 3.44
N LEU A 15 -18.40 -7.58 3.51
CA LEU A 15 -17.53 -7.20 2.40
C LEU A 15 -16.36 -8.17 2.47
N PRO A 16 -16.12 -8.99 1.40
CA PRO A 16 -14.94 -9.83 1.39
C PRO A 16 -13.76 -8.89 1.60
N SER A 17 -13.06 -9.06 2.71
CA SER A 17 -11.70 -8.55 2.81
C SER A 17 -10.95 -9.27 1.69
N LEU A 18 -10.83 -8.63 0.55
CA LEU A 18 -9.80 -8.90 -0.45
C LEU A 18 -8.47 -8.51 0.20
N ALA A 19 -8.20 -9.15 1.35
CA ALA A 19 -6.94 -9.07 2.05
C ALA A 19 -5.95 -9.96 1.32
N CYS A 20 -5.53 -9.48 0.15
CA CYS A 20 -4.29 -9.89 -0.46
C CYS A 20 -3.69 -8.66 -1.15
N ALA A 21 -2.80 -7.99 -0.46
CA ALA A 21 -1.68 -7.18 -0.97
C ALA A 21 -1.98 -5.91 -1.78
N TRP A 22 -3.21 -5.44 -1.84
CA TRP A 22 -3.53 -4.14 -2.44
C TRP A 22 -4.30 -3.35 -1.39
N GLY A 23 -3.69 -2.30 -0.84
CA GLY A 23 -4.39 -1.36 0.02
C GLY A 23 -5.69 -0.91 -0.66
N ASP A 24 -6.75 -0.71 0.10
CA ASP A 24 -8.03 -0.19 -0.39
C ASP A 24 -7.76 1.11 -1.15
N TRP A 25 -7.76 1.00 -2.48
CA TRP A 25 -7.70 2.16 -3.36
C TRP A 25 -9.07 2.83 -3.31
N GLU A 26 -9.29 3.63 -2.28
CA GLU A 26 -10.46 4.50 -2.30
C GLU A 26 -10.32 5.50 -3.45
N ASN A 27 -11.45 5.79 -4.10
CA ASN A 27 -11.49 6.76 -5.19
C ASN A 27 -10.92 8.11 -4.75
N PRO A 28 -10.09 8.77 -5.57
CA PRO A 28 -9.55 10.08 -5.27
C PRO A 28 -10.61 11.18 -5.44
N TYR A 29 -11.53 11.25 -4.48
CA TYR A 29 -12.57 12.28 -4.46
C TYR A 29 -11.99 13.67 -4.28
N LEU A 30 -12.56 14.65 -5.01
CA LEU A 30 -12.18 16.06 -4.87
C LEU A 30 -13.15 16.84 -3.99
N PHE A 31 -14.36 16.34 -3.78
CA PHE A 31 -15.35 16.96 -2.91
C PHE A 31 -15.28 16.33 -1.51
N SER A 32 -14.83 17.08 -0.51
CA SER A 32 -14.66 16.60 0.85
C SER A 32 -15.06 17.66 1.88
N MET A 33 -16.36 17.80 2.10
CA MET A 33 -16.95 18.78 3.01
C MET A 33 -17.10 18.25 4.42
N TYR A 34 -17.06 16.94 4.58
CA TYR A 34 -17.11 16.21 5.83
C TYR A 34 -15.83 15.38 5.98
N PRO A 35 -15.14 15.39 7.14
CA PRO A 35 -13.92 14.62 7.33
C PRO A 35 -14.20 13.12 7.24
N HIS A 36 -13.39 12.40 6.49
CA HIS A 36 -13.39 10.94 6.50
C HIS A 36 -12.46 10.45 7.61
N LYS A 37 -12.98 10.40 8.83
CA LYS A 37 -12.25 9.91 9.99
C LYS A 37 -12.95 8.68 10.55
N HIS A 38 -12.15 7.68 10.90
CA HIS A 38 -12.61 6.55 11.67
C HIS A 38 -12.60 6.95 13.15
N PHE A 39 -13.77 7.11 13.74
CA PHE A 39 -13.90 7.41 15.17
C PHE A 39 -13.10 6.44 16.02
N ARG A 40 -13.12 5.17 15.64
CA ARG A 40 -12.36 4.10 16.27
C ARG A 40 -10.86 4.41 16.36
N ASP A 41 -10.23 4.84 15.28
CA ASP A 41 -8.79 5.07 15.23
C ASP A 41 -8.37 6.22 16.17
N SER A 42 -9.20 7.26 16.26
CA SER A 42 -8.92 8.41 17.14
C SER A 42 -8.95 8.04 18.61
N VAL A 43 -9.92 7.24 19.04
CA VAL A 43 -10.03 6.77 20.44
C VAL A 43 -9.02 5.67 20.75
N GLU A 44 -8.72 4.78 19.81
CA GLU A 44 -7.73 3.70 19.97
C GLU A 44 -6.34 4.24 20.25
N LYS A 45 -5.92 5.25 19.53
CA LYS A 45 -4.61 5.90 19.75
C LYS A 45 -4.50 6.40 21.20
N VAL A 46 -5.51 7.12 21.69
CA VAL A 46 -5.48 7.65 23.07
C VAL A 46 -5.53 6.52 24.10
N CYS A 47 -6.32 5.47 23.86
CA CYS A 47 -6.36 4.29 24.72
C CYS A 47 -5.01 3.58 24.79
N ASN A 48 -4.34 3.40 23.64
CA ASN A 48 -3.02 2.80 23.58
C ASN A 48 -1.97 3.64 24.32
N ASP A 49 -2.01 4.97 24.18
CA ASP A 49 -1.11 5.87 24.91
C ASP A 49 -1.37 5.80 26.44
N ASN A 50 -2.62 5.67 26.87
CA ASN A 50 -2.98 5.45 28.29
C ASN A 50 -2.43 4.11 28.82
N TRP A 51 -2.50 3.02 28.03
CA TRP A 51 -1.95 1.74 28.43
C TRP A 51 -0.42 1.77 28.48
N LYS A 52 0.24 2.40 27.51
CA LYS A 52 1.71 2.64 27.55
C LYS A 52 2.12 3.39 28.81
N ALA A 53 1.43 4.47 29.13
CA ALA A 53 1.71 5.25 30.34
C ALA A 53 1.51 4.41 31.62
N TYR A 54 0.48 3.56 31.67
CA TYR A 54 0.26 2.66 32.81
C TYR A 54 1.37 1.62 32.96
N LEU A 55 1.84 1.05 31.84
CA LEU A 55 2.93 0.06 31.81
C LEU A 55 4.33 0.68 31.96
N GLY A 56 4.49 1.97 31.70
CA GLY A 56 5.80 2.64 31.59
C GLY A 56 6.55 2.25 30.31
N SER A 57 5.81 1.82 29.26
CA SER A 57 6.41 1.41 27.98
C SER A 57 6.80 2.61 27.12
N THR A 58 7.97 2.54 26.47
CA THR A 58 8.46 3.52 25.50
C THR A 58 8.41 3.01 24.05
N GLU A 59 7.80 1.86 23.81
CA GLU A 59 7.71 1.26 22.50
C GLU A 59 6.91 2.12 21.52
N LYS A 60 7.37 2.19 20.28
CA LYS A 60 6.70 2.96 19.22
C LYS A 60 5.33 2.36 18.87
N TYR A 61 5.26 1.03 18.79
CA TYR A 61 4.04 0.28 18.50
C TYR A 61 3.61 -0.48 19.75
N PHE A 62 2.34 -0.39 20.07
CA PHE A 62 1.77 -1.02 21.26
C PHE A 62 0.50 -1.80 20.86
N TRP A 63 0.43 -3.03 21.35
CA TRP A 63 -0.76 -3.87 21.26
C TRP A 63 -1.22 -4.23 22.67
N PHE A 64 -2.48 -4.00 22.97
CA PHE A 64 -3.03 -4.34 24.28
C PHE A 64 -2.86 -5.83 24.57
N ASN A 65 -2.18 -6.15 25.67
CA ASN A 65 -2.01 -7.51 26.18
C ASN A 65 -2.50 -7.55 27.64
N ALA A 66 -3.59 -8.29 27.87
CA ALA A 66 -4.21 -8.36 29.19
C ALA A 66 -3.29 -8.99 30.25
N GLU A 67 -2.52 -10.03 29.90
CA GLU A 67 -1.61 -10.71 30.83
C GLU A 67 -0.49 -9.78 31.31
N GLU A 68 0.07 -8.98 30.41
CA GLU A 68 1.10 -8.01 30.71
C GLU A 68 0.57 -6.91 31.65
N VAL A 69 -0.61 -6.38 31.36
CA VAL A 69 -1.25 -5.36 32.21
C VAL A 69 -1.60 -5.93 33.57
N ILE A 70 -2.11 -7.15 33.67
CA ILE A 70 -2.41 -7.83 34.95
C ILE A 70 -1.13 -8.00 35.78
N LYS A 71 -0.04 -8.48 35.17
CA LYS A 71 1.24 -8.64 35.84
C LYS A 71 1.77 -7.31 36.38
N ALA A 72 1.73 -6.26 35.59
CA ALA A 72 2.14 -4.92 36.02
C ALA A 72 1.24 -4.38 37.15
N ALA A 73 -0.05 -4.61 37.07
CA ALA A 73 -1.01 -4.21 38.11
C ALA A 73 -0.78 -4.97 39.43
N GLN A 74 -0.49 -6.25 39.38
CA GLN A 74 -0.10 -7.05 40.54
C GLN A 74 1.18 -6.54 41.22
N GLN A 75 2.20 -6.21 40.42
CA GLN A 75 3.45 -5.62 40.91
C GLN A 75 3.23 -4.26 41.60
N LYS A 76 2.26 -3.48 41.11
CA LYS A 76 1.88 -2.16 41.69
C LYS A 76 0.90 -2.29 42.85
N GLY A 77 0.44 -3.49 43.21
CA GLY A 77 -0.59 -3.69 44.24
C GLY A 77 -1.97 -3.16 43.82
N ASP A 78 -2.25 -2.98 42.53
CA ASP A 78 -3.50 -2.39 42.02
C ASP A 78 -4.54 -3.49 41.76
N ALA A 79 -5.13 -4.04 42.82
CA ALA A 79 -6.15 -5.09 42.75
C ALA A 79 -7.39 -4.68 41.92
N LEU A 80 -7.72 -3.37 41.90
CA LEU A 80 -8.85 -2.87 41.10
C LEU A 80 -8.56 -2.96 39.60
N MET A 81 -7.34 -2.60 39.18
CA MET A 81 -6.92 -2.74 37.77
C MET A 81 -6.86 -4.21 37.35
N VAL A 82 -6.34 -5.11 38.21
CA VAL A 82 -6.34 -6.56 37.95
C VAL A 82 -7.75 -7.05 37.67
N SER A 83 -8.70 -6.76 38.56
CA SER A 83 -10.09 -7.21 38.38
C SER A 83 -10.79 -6.57 37.20
N TYR A 84 -10.46 -5.30 36.87
CA TYR A 84 -10.99 -4.62 35.68
C TYR A 84 -10.51 -5.32 34.39
N VAL A 85 -9.19 -5.55 34.25
CA VAL A 85 -8.62 -6.16 33.04
C VAL A 85 -9.10 -7.60 32.86
N GLN A 86 -9.25 -8.38 33.94
CA GLN A 86 -9.84 -9.71 33.87
C GLN A 86 -11.29 -9.70 33.34
N ASN A 87 -12.10 -8.73 33.75
CA ASN A 87 -13.47 -8.60 33.22
C ASN A 87 -13.51 -8.00 31.82
N LEU A 88 -12.58 -7.11 31.48
CA LEU A 88 -12.42 -6.62 30.11
C LEU A 88 -12.04 -7.76 29.17
N GLN A 89 -11.13 -8.65 29.57
CA GLN A 89 -10.75 -9.82 28.76
C GLN A 89 -11.96 -10.76 28.55
N LYS A 90 -12.75 -11.04 29.59
CA LYS A 90 -13.97 -11.83 29.43
C LYS A 90 -14.96 -11.21 28.44
N TYR A 91 -15.10 -9.87 28.46
CA TYR A 91 -15.92 -9.17 27.48
C TYR A 91 -15.34 -9.33 26.04
N LEU A 92 -14.02 -9.14 25.89
CA LEU A 92 -13.36 -9.30 24.59
C LEU A 92 -13.46 -10.74 24.06
N ASP A 93 -13.34 -11.73 24.93
CA ASP A 93 -13.53 -13.13 24.56
C ASP A 93 -14.96 -13.40 24.05
N CYS A 94 -15.97 -12.78 24.64
CA CYS A 94 -17.35 -12.86 24.16
C CYS A 94 -17.53 -12.22 22.78
N VAL A 95 -16.91 -11.06 22.53
CA VAL A 95 -17.01 -10.35 21.23
C VAL A 95 -16.27 -11.10 20.12
N ASN A 96 -15.07 -11.59 20.41
CA ASN A 96 -14.21 -12.23 19.43
C ASN A 96 -14.65 -13.64 19.02
N VAL A 97 -15.58 -14.29 19.73
CA VAL A 97 -16.12 -15.61 19.37
C VAL A 97 -16.83 -15.59 18.01
N GLU A 98 -17.62 -14.56 17.75
CA GLU A 98 -18.32 -14.43 16.47
C GLU A 98 -17.34 -14.24 15.32
N GLU A 99 -16.28 -13.45 15.52
CA GLU A 99 -15.25 -13.20 14.54
C GLU A 99 -14.47 -14.47 14.20
N ARG A 100 -14.03 -15.24 15.20
CA ARG A 100 -13.31 -16.51 15.00
C ARG A 100 -14.16 -17.55 14.26
N LYS A 101 -15.43 -17.69 14.62
CA LYS A 101 -16.33 -18.68 13.99
C LYS A 101 -16.75 -18.30 12.57
N GLN A 102 -16.75 -17.03 12.22
CA GLN A 102 -17.00 -16.56 10.87
C GLN A 102 -15.93 -17.06 9.88
N TYR A 103 -14.68 -17.13 10.30
CA TYR A 103 -13.58 -17.67 9.47
C TYR A 103 -13.62 -19.19 9.33
N GLU A 104 -14.20 -19.90 10.29
CA GLU A 104 -14.28 -21.37 10.28
C GLU A 104 -15.57 -21.91 9.65
N TRP A 105 -16.48 -21.07 9.16
CA TRP A 105 -17.82 -21.42 8.68
C TRP A 105 -18.68 -22.14 9.73
N ASN A 106 -18.30 -22.06 11.00
CA ASN A 106 -19.00 -22.65 12.13
C ASN A 106 -19.85 -21.60 12.84
N TYR A 107 -21.16 -21.69 12.70
CA TYR A 107 -22.07 -20.83 13.44
C TYR A 107 -22.08 -21.23 14.92
N PRO A 108 -22.15 -20.26 15.88
CA PRO A 108 -22.24 -20.57 17.28
C PRO A 108 -23.53 -21.35 17.60
N THR A 109 -23.39 -22.36 18.43
CA THR A 109 -24.53 -23.15 18.90
C THR A 109 -25.39 -22.32 19.85
N LYS A 110 -26.62 -22.80 20.13
CA LYS A 110 -27.50 -22.13 21.10
C LYS A 110 -26.86 -22.09 22.49
N GLU A 111 -26.22 -23.17 22.90
CA GLU A 111 -25.53 -23.31 24.19
C GLU A 111 -24.39 -22.29 24.32
N GLU A 112 -23.61 -22.08 23.25
CA GLU A 112 -22.54 -21.08 23.20
C GLU A 112 -23.09 -19.66 23.29
N ILE A 113 -24.16 -19.34 22.54
CA ILE A 113 -24.85 -18.05 22.63
C ILE A 113 -25.40 -17.79 24.03
N ASP A 114 -25.99 -18.81 24.68
CA ASP A 114 -26.53 -18.68 26.03
C ASP A 114 -25.42 -18.56 27.07
N ALA A 115 -24.26 -19.22 26.86
CA ALA A 115 -23.07 -19.03 27.71
C ALA A 115 -22.51 -17.62 27.58
N GLN A 116 -22.32 -17.13 26.36
CA GLN A 116 -21.88 -15.75 26.07
C GLN A 116 -22.80 -14.72 26.76
N LYS A 117 -24.12 -14.88 26.67
CA LYS A 117 -25.06 -13.98 27.36
C LYS A 117 -24.91 -14.01 28.88
N ARG A 118 -24.67 -15.19 29.48
CA ARG A 118 -24.44 -15.30 30.94
C ARG A 118 -23.14 -14.58 31.33
N ASP A 119 -22.08 -14.75 30.57
CA ASP A 119 -20.78 -14.11 30.81
C ASP A 119 -20.88 -12.60 30.67
N LEU A 120 -21.51 -12.11 29.59
CA LEU A 120 -21.79 -10.68 29.42
C LEU A 120 -22.62 -10.09 30.54
N GLN A 121 -23.64 -10.83 31.06
CA GLN A 121 -24.45 -10.39 32.19
C GLN A 121 -23.64 -10.33 33.48
N ALA A 122 -22.73 -11.28 33.72
CA ALA A 122 -21.83 -11.26 34.88
C ALA A 122 -20.86 -10.07 34.83
N VAL A 123 -20.20 -9.86 33.69
CA VAL A 123 -19.31 -8.70 33.47
C VAL A 123 -20.07 -7.38 33.62
N ARG A 124 -21.27 -7.28 33.07
CA ARG A 124 -22.15 -6.12 33.22
C ARG A 124 -22.43 -5.79 34.67
N THR A 125 -22.84 -6.77 35.46
CA THR A 125 -23.17 -6.61 36.88
C THR A 125 -21.95 -6.15 37.68
N TYR A 126 -20.80 -6.79 37.44
CA TYR A 126 -19.51 -6.39 38.00
C TYR A 126 -19.20 -4.91 37.70
N ALA A 127 -19.23 -4.56 36.40
CA ALA A 127 -18.86 -3.25 35.92
C ALA A 127 -19.77 -2.15 36.54
N PHE A 128 -21.10 -2.37 36.58
CA PHE A 128 -22.04 -1.44 37.18
C PHE A 128 -21.73 -1.18 38.68
N GLY A 129 -21.42 -2.25 39.44
CA GLY A 129 -21.05 -2.16 40.83
C GLY A 129 -19.76 -1.37 41.12
N LYS A 130 -18.94 -1.12 40.09
CA LYS A 130 -17.64 -0.43 40.20
C LYS A 130 -17.61 0.98 39.58
N THR A 131 -18.75 1.51 39.11
CA THR A 131 -18.86 2.84 38.49
C THR A 131 -18.60 4.02 39.45
N LYS A 132 -18.40 3.76 40.75
CA LYS A 132 -18.04 4.77 41.77
C LYS A 132 -16.60 4.68 42.26
N THR A 133 -15.77 3.80 41.66
CA THR A 133 -14.34 3.59 41.99
C THR A 133 -13.42 4.56 41.25
N LYS A 134 -12.11 4.51 41.53
CA LYS A 134 -11.11 5.31 40.78
C LYS A 134 -11.08 4.96 39.25
N LEU A 135 -11.57 3.79 38.84
CA LEU A 135 -11.71 3.39 37.43
C LEU A 135 -13.16 3.52 36.95
N ARG A 136 -13.90 4.52 37.45
CA ARG A 136 -15.32 4.70 37.14
C ARG A 136 -15.63 4.76 35.64
N SER A 137 -14.81 5.48 34.86
CA SER A 137 -15.04 5.67 33.43
C SER A 137 -14.82 4.40 32.64
N GLN A 138 -13.79 3.64 32.99
CA GLN A 138 -13.51 2.34 32.42
C GLN A 138 -14.62 1.32 32.71
N HIS A 139 -15.10 1.28 33.96
CA HIS A 139 -16.19 0.39 34.32
C HIS A 139 -17.53 0.84 33.71
N ALA A 140 -17.80 2.14 33.62
CA ALA A 140 -19.00 2.67 32.97
C ALA A 140 -19.01 2.31 31.46
N LEU A 141 -17.89 2.48 30.80
CA LEU A 141 -17.74 2.07 29.38
C LEU A 141 -17.99 0.57 29.21
N LEU A 142 -17.38 -0.27 30.06
CA LEU A 142 -17.56 -1.71 30.02
C LEU A 142 -19.02 -2.12 30.27
N TYR A 143 -19.70 -1.45 31.21
CA TYR A 143 -21.14 -1.61 31.47
C TYR A 143 -21.98 -1.31 30.22
N MET A 144 -21.74 -0.16 29.60
CA MET A 144 -22.48 0.26 28.41
C MET A 144 -22.22 -0.66 27.22
N ARG A 145 -21.00 -1.13 27.03
CA ARG A 145 -20.65 -2.14 26.01
C ARG A 145 -21.42 -3.44 26.21
N CYS A 146 -21.45 -3.97 27.43
CA CYS A 146 -22.24 -5.17 27.74
C CYS A 146 -23.73 -4.95 27.47
N ASN A 147 -24.29 -3.81 27.81
CA ASN A 147 -25.69 -3.47 27.51
C ASN A 147 -25.98 -3.48 26.00
N MET A 148 -25.08 -2.94 25.18
CA MET A 148 -25.23 -2.98 23.70
C MET A 148 -25.33 -4.42 23.21
N MET A 149 -24.41 -5.29 23.63
CA MET A 149 -24.36 -6.71 23.24
C MET A 149 -25.60 -7.48 23.72
N LEU A 150 -26.13 -7.11 24.88
CA LEU A 150 -27.35 -7.72 25.46
C LEU A 150 -28.66 -7.12 24.93
N GLY A 151 -28.61 -6.14 24.04
CA GLY A 151 -29.78 -5.45 23.50
C GLY A 151 -30.49 -4.51 24.50
N ARG A 152 -29.83 -4.12 25.59
CA ARG A 152 -30.37 -3.26 26.67
C ARG A 152 -30.17 -1.78 26.37
N HIS A 153 -30.65 -1.35 25.20
CA HIS A 153 -30.38 0.00 24.69
C HIS A 153 -30.97 1.09 25.58
N GLN A 154 -32.18 0.87 26.11
CA GLN A 154 -32.82 1.87 27.00
C GLN A 154 -32.03 2.09 28.29
N GLU A 155 -31.37 1.06 28.80
CA GLU A 155 -30.52 1.19 29.99
C GLU A 155 -29.27 2.05 29.70
N ASN A 156 -28.71 1.97 28.49
CA ASN A 156 -27.62 2.83 28.08
C ASN A 156 -28.05 4.29 27.94
N ILE A 157 -29.25 4.54 27.44
CA ILE A 157 -29.81 5.88 27.32
C ILE A 157 -29.95 6.48 28.74
N THR A 158 -30.62 5.77 29.63
CA THR A 158 -30.84 6.24 31.03
C THR A 158 -29.51 6.44 31.75
N PHE A 159 -28.55 5.52 31.60
CA PHE A 159 -27.26 5.63 32.28
C PHE A 159 -26.42 6.80 31.75
N TRP A 160 -26.43 7.05 30.43
CA TRP A 160 -25.78 8.23 29.89
C TRP A 160 -26.39 9.52 30.40
N GLU A 161 -27.69 9.67 30.29
CA GLU A 161 -28.40 10.91 30.67
C GLU A 161 -28.28 11.24 32.16
N GLN A 162 -28.26 10.22 33.02
CA GLN A 162 -28.23 10.42 34.49
C GLN A 162 -26.78 10.40 35.06
N THR A 163 -25.81 9.79 34.39
CA THR A 163 -24.51 9.52 35.03
C THR A 163 -23.32 9.82 34.10
N ALA A 164 -23.20 9.13 32.96
CA ALA A 164 -21.99 9.13 32.19
C ALA A 164 -21.70 10.46 31.48
N SER A 165 -22.72 11.22 31.10
CA SER A 165 -22.57 12.56 30.50
C SER A 165 -21.83 13.56 31.40
N GLN A 166 -21.81 13.32 32.71
CA GLN A 166 -21.14 14.18 33.70
C GLN A 166 -19.66 13.83 33.90
N PHE A 167 -19.16 12.75 33.29
CA PHE A 167 -17.75 12.37 33.40
C PHE A 167 -16.85 13.35 32.68
N ILE A 168 -15.65 13.56 33.23
CA ILE A 168 -14.67 14.52 32.72
C ILE A 168 -13.57 13.84 31.87
N ASP A 169 -13.48 12.52 31.93
CA ASP A 169 -12.49 11.75 31.20
C ASP A 169 -12.83 11.72 29.70
N THR A 170 -12.11 12.47 28.90
CA THR A 170 -12.46 12.77 27.51
C THR A 170 -12.60 11.52 26.63
N VAL A 171 -11.60 10.63 26.58
CA VAL A 171 -11.64 9.47 25.68
C VAL A 171 -12.77 8.49 26.03
N TYR A 172 -12.95 8.19 27.32
CA TYR A 172 -14.01 7.26 27.74
C TYR A 172 -15.39 7.88 27.58
N LYS A 173 -15.50 9.19 27.79
CA LYS A 173 -16.74 9.93 27.56
C LYS A 173 -17.14 9.92 26.09
N GLU A 174 -16.20 10.17 25.17
CA GLU A 174 -16.46 10.10 23.73
C GLU A 174 -16.89 8.69 23.30
N MET A 175 -16.24 7.63 23.79
CA MET A 175 -16.65 6.25 23.52
C MET A 175 -18.05 5.94 24.05
N MET A 176 -18.40 6.40 25.25
CA MET A 176 -19.74 6.23 25.83
C MET A 176 -20.79 7.06 25.09
N LYS A 177 -20.44 8.28 24.60
CA LYS A 177 -21.29 9.09 23.74
C LYS A 177 -21.63 8.38 22.44
N ASN A 178 -20.65 7.71 21.84
CA ASN A 178 -20.88 6.90 20.64
C ASN A 178 -21.84 5.73 20.89
N ILE A 179 -21.66 5.01 22.01
CA ILE A 179 -22.58 3.94 22.42
C ILE A 179 -24.00 4.47 22.70
N TYR A 180 -24.10 5.66 23.31
CA TYR A 180 -25.38 6.30 23.52
C TYR A 180 -26.08 6.66 22.20
N ALA A 181 -25.35 7.23 21.25
CA ALA A 181 -25.88 7.48 19.90
C ALA A 181 -26.36 6.19 19.23
N GLY A 182 -25.61 5.10 19.34
CA GLY A 182 -26.00 3.78 18.86
C GLY A 182 -27.26 3.24 19.56
N ALA A 183 -27.43 3.50 20.85
CA ALA A 183 -28.64 3.11 21.59
C ALA A 183 -29.87 3.96 21.17
N LEU A 184 -29.69 5.23 20.90
CA LEU A 184 -30.75 6.10 20.33
C LEU A 184 -31.21 5.57 18.96
N TYR A 185 -30.27 5.23 18.10
CA TYR A 185 -30.58 4.63 16.79
C TYR A 185 -31.38 3.34 16.93
N LYS A 186 -30.98 2.44 17.83
CA LYS A 186 -31.66 1.15 18.06
C LYS A 186 -33.05 1.29 18.70
N THR A 187 -33.33 2.42 19.33
CA THR A 187 -34.65 2.74 19.99
C THR A 187 -35.55 3.63 19.12
N GLY A 188 -35.15 3.93 17.87
CA GLY A 188 -35.95 4.72 16.93
C GLY A 188 -35.76 6.23 17.01
N ARG A 189 -34.84 6.73 17.85
CA ARG A 189 -34.41 8.15 17.89
C ARG A 189 -33.33 8.44 16.86
N GLU A 190 -33.61 8.09 15.58
CA GLU A 190 -32.61 8.11 14.52
C GLU A 190 -32.05 9.50 14.21
N ALA A 191 -32.86 10.54 14.26
CA ALA A 191 -32.45 11.91 13.97
C ALA A 191 -31.39 12.40 14.97
N GLU A 192 -31.62 12.16 16.27
CA GLU A 192 -30.71 12.54 17.33
C GLU A 192 -29.39 11.73 17.24
N ALA A 193 -29.49 10.43 16.95
CA ALA A 193 -28.33 9.58 16.75
C ALA A 193 -27.44 10.09 15.60
N GLY A 194 -28.04 10.46 14.48
CA GLY A 194 -27.34 10.99 13.31
C GLY A 194 -26.58 12.28 13.60
N GLU A 195 -27.24 13.24 14.29
CA GLU A 195 -26.57 14.49 14.70
C GLU A 195 -25.36 14.22 15.61
N MET A 196 -25.48 13.27 16.53
CA MET A 196 -24.39 12.91 17.43
C MET A 196 -23.24 12.21 16.71
N PHE A 197 -23.52 11.27 15.80
CA PHE A 197 -22.49 10.66 14.99
C PHE A 197 -21.77 11.70 14.11
N ALA A 198 -22.52 12.61 13.50
CA ALA A 198 -21.95 13.68 12.71
C ALA A 198 -21.07 14.64 13.54
N GLU A 199 -21.46 14.92 14.79
CA GLU A 199 -20.68 15.76 15.72
C GLU A 199 -19.37 15.09 16.15
N MET A 200 -19.32 13.75 16.18
CA MET A 200 -18.13 12.98 16.54
C MET A 200 -17.24 12.64 15.34
N ASP A 201 -17.55 13.08 14.12
CA ASP A 201 -16.92 12.67 12.88
C ASP A 201 -16.97 11.14 12.65
N ASP A 202 -18.01 10.46 13.17
CA ASP A 202 -18.18 9.01 13.02
C ASP A 202 -18.78 8.66 11.66
N TYR A 203 -17.90 8.64 10.65
CA TYR A 203 -18.26 8.34 9.27
C TYR A 203 -18.91 6.95 9.11
N GLU A 204 -18.40 5.93 9.77
CA GLU A 204 -18.88 4.54 9.66
C GLU A 204 -20.32 4.38 10.16
N SER A 205 -20.64 5.00 11.31
CA SER A 205 -22.00 4.98 11.86
C SER A 205 -22.98 5.74 10.96
N LEU A 206 -22.57 6.87 10.38
CA LEU A 206 -23.37 7.62 9.41
C LEU A 206 -23.60 6.81 8.14
N MET A 207 -22.56 6.15 7.60
CA MET A 207 -22.68 5.25 6.45
C MET A 207 -23.73 4.15 6.71
N THR A 208 -23.69 3.55 7.88
CA THR A 208 -24.63 2.50 8.28
C THR A 208 -26.05 3.04 8.42
N GLN A 209 -26.22 4.15 9.13
CA GLN A 209 -27.53 4.75 9.43
C GLN A 209 -28.23 5.26 8.15
N PHE A 210 -27.47 5.92 7.27
CA PHE A 210 -28.00 6.57 6.08
C PHE A 210 -27.84 5.73 4.80
N TYR A 211 -27.44 4.47 4.89
CA TYR A 211 -27.20 3.60 3.73
C TYR A 211 -28.30 3.63 2.66
N LYS A 212 -29.58 3.69 3.06
CA LYS A 212 -30.75 3.78 2.17
C LYS A 212 -31.32 5.19 2.01
N LYS A 213 -30.75 6.21 2.65
CA LYS A 213 -31.29 7.58 2.72
C LYS A 213 -30.34 8.61 2.07
N ARG A 214 -29.79 8.28 0.87
CA ARG A 214 -28.75 9.07 0.19
C ARG A 214 -29.22 9.69 -1.14
N SER A 215 -30.51 9.55 -1.46
CA SER A 215 -31.06 10.14 -2.69
C SER A 215 -31.21 11.66 -2.54
N TYR A 216 -31.25 12.36 -3.67
CA TYR A 216 -31.62 13.76 -3.73
C TYR A 216 -32.86 14.07 -2.86
N LEU A 217 -33.92 13.25 -3.01
CA LEU A 217 -35.17 13.44 -2.26
C LEU A 217 -34.96 13.32 -0.74
N ALA A 218 -34.20 12.33 -0.29
CA ALA A 218 -33.90 12.15 1.14
C ALA A 218 -33.09 13.33 1.70
N ILE A 219 -32.07 13.80 0.97
CA ILE A 219 -31.26 14.97 1.36
C ILE A 219 -32.12 16.23 1.44
N SER A 220 -32.99 16.46 0.44
CA SER A 220 -33.87 17.61 0.41
C SER A 220 -34.90 17.60 1.55
N GLN A 221 -35.41 16.43 1.93
CA GLN A 221 -36.31 16.28 3.07
C GLN A 221 -35.56 16.54 4.39
N HIS A 222 -34.34 16.03 4.53
CA HIS A 222 -33.51 16.26 5.71
C HIS A 222 -33.19 17.74 5.92
N TYR A 223 -32.79 18.44 4.85
CA TYR A 223 -32.59 19.90 4.87
C TYR A 223 -33.85 20.67 5.28
N LYS A 224 -35.02 20.29 4.76
CA LYS A 224 -36.29 20.97 5.13
C LYS A 224 -36.62 20.81 6.60
N GLN A 225 -36.25 19.70 7.21
CA GLN A 225 -36.45 19.47 8.66
C GLN A 225 -35.46 20.28 9.49
N ASN A 226 -34.19 20.30 9.12
CA ASN A 226 -33.15 21.06 9.79
C ASN A 226 -32.08 21.56 8.77
N PRO A 227 -32.15 22.83 8.33
CA PRO A 227 -31.21 23.41 7.37
C PRO A 227 -29.74 23.43 7.85
N ASN A 228 -29.52 23.31 9.17
CA ASN A 228 -28.22 23.35 9.82
C ASN A 228 -27.83 22.02 10.48
N SER A 229 -28.49 20.93 10.06
CA SER A 229 -28.11 19.58 10.50
C SER A 229 -26.65 19.27 10.20
N LYS A 230 -25.93 18.76 11.19
CA LYS A 230 -24.53 18.32 11.07
C LYS A 230 -24.36 17.10 10.17
N VAL A 231 -25.46 16.41 9.83
CA VAL A 231 -25.48 15.27 8.90
C VAL A 231 -25.43 15.72 7.44
N LEU A 232 -25.88 16.93 7.12
CA LEU A 232 -25.96 17.41 5.73
C LEU A 232 -24.62 17.43 4.99
N PRO A 233 -23.48 17.84 5.58
CA PRO A 233 -22.18 17.76 4.93
C PRO A 233 -21.82 16.34 4.49
N PHE A 234 -22.09 15.33 5.35
CA PHE A 234 -21.88 13.92 5.03
C PHE A 234 -22.78 13.46 3.87
N LEU A 235 -24.09 13.73 3.94
CA LEU A 235 -25.04 13.30 2.89
C LEU A 235 -24.75 13.95 1.54
N LEU A 236 -24.46 15.26 1.55
CA LEU A 236 -24.13 15.99 0.32
C LEU A 236 -22.81 15.50 -0.29
N GLN A 237 -21.81 15.24 0.54
CA GLN A 237 -20.53 14.68 0.09
C GLN A 237 -20.71 13.30 -0.52
N ASP A 238 -21.47 12.42 0.12
CA ASP A 238 -21.75 11.08 -0.40
C ASP A 238 -22.44 11.15 -1.78
N PHE A 239 -23.44 12.02 -1.93
CA PHE A 239 -24.13 12.23 -3.19
C PHE A 239 -23.19 12.71 -4.31
N VAL A 240 -22.39 13.74 -4.01
CA VAL A 240 -21.48 14.37 -4.98
C VAL A 240 -20.35 13.42 -5.38
N ASN A 241 -19.84 12.64 -4.44
CA ASN A 241 -18.81 11.63 -4.71
C ASN A 241 -19.35 10.47 -5.54
N ASN A 242 -20.58 10.01 -5.30
CA ASN A 242 -21.22 9.02 -6.18
C ASN A 242 -21.44 9.56 -7.61
N ALA A 243 -21.73 10.85 -7.76
CA ALA A 243 -21.84 11.46 -9.09
C ALA A 243 -20.46 11.54 -9.78
N GLN A 244 -19.40 11.81 -9.04
CA GLN A 244 -18.02 11.77 -9.56
C GLN A 244 -17.64 10.35 -10.00
N GLU A 245 -17.93 9.32 -9.21
CA GLU A 245 -17.68 7.93 -9.58
C GLU A 245 -18.40 7.52 -10.86
N ALA A 246 -19.69 7.88 -10.97
CA ALA A 246 -20.48 7.60 -12.16
C ALA A 246 -19.86 8.19 -13.43
N GLU A 247 -19.32 9.42 -13.34
CA GLU A 247 -18.63 10.07 -14.45
C GLU A 247 -17.24 9.46 -14.72
N ASP A 248 -16.49 9.15 -13.67
CA ASP A 248 -15.18 8.49 -13.79
C ASP A 248 -15.29 7.14 -14.50
N MET A 249 -16.35 6.37 -14.24
CA MET A 249 -16.58 5.08 -14.92
C MET A 249 -16.91 5.22 -16.40
N LYS A 250 -17.69 6.24 -16.77
CA LYS A 250 -17.99 6.50 -18.19
C LYS A 250 -16.72 6.76 -18.99
N ASN A 251 -15.73 7.41 -18.36
CA ASN A 251 -14.50 7.84 -18.99
C ASN A 251 -13.33 6.85 -18.83
N GLY A 252 -13.56 5.64 -18.30
CA GLY A 252 -12.52 4.64 -18.04
C GLY A 252 -11.47 5.09 -17.01
N GLY A 253 -11.88 5.97 -16.07
CA GLY A 253 -11.01 6.65 -15.13
C GLY A 253 -10.71 5.86 -13.85
N PHE A 254 -10.25 6.59 -12.84
CA PHE A 254 -9.81 6.09 -11.55
C PHE A 254 -10.90 5.28 -10.84
N GLY A 255 -10.56 4.10 -10.37
CA GLY A 255 -11.35 3.35 -9.41
C GLY A 255 -12.03 2.12 -9.96
N GLY A 256 -12.17 1.13 -9.09
CA GLY A 256 -12.97 -0.07 -9.30
C GLY A 256 -14.46 0.21 -9.08
N LYS A 257 -15.28 -0.81 -9.31
CA LYS A 257 -16.73 -0.77 -9.09
C LYS A 257 -17.08 -0.71 -7.59
N LEU A 258 -16.92 0.44 -6.95
CA LEU A 258 -17.30 0.61 -5.55
C LEU A 258 -18.55 1.48 -5.38
N PHE A 259 -19.43 1.47 -6.37
CA PHE A 259 -20.65 2.23 -6.19
C PHE A 259 -21.52 1.69 -5.09
N ILE A 260 -21.97 2.63 -4.29
CA ILE A 260 -23.16 2.43 -3.47
C ILE A 260 -24.40 2.78 -4.28
N ARG A 261 -24.28 3.75 -5.20
CA ARG A 261 -25.39 4.22 -6.02
C ARG A 261 -24.90 4.92 -7.30
N ASP A 262 -25.50 4.61 -8.42
CA ASP A 262 -25.28 5.31 -9.68
C ASP A 262 -26.16 6.58 -9.74
N ILE A 263 -25.53 7.74 -9.84
CA ILE A 263 -26.23 9.03 -9.97
C ILE A 263 -26.40 9.34 -11.46
N ASN A 264 -27.66 9.33 -11.93
CA ASN A 264 -27.97 9.70 -13.30
C ASN A 264 -27.97 11.23 -13.51
N GLU A 265 -27.97 11.66 -14.78
CA GLU A 265 -27.90 13.08 -15.15
C GLU A 265 -29.10 13.89 -14.62
N GLN A 266 -30.31 13.30 -14.59
CA GLN A 266 -31.50 13.98 -14.09
C GLN A 266 -31.38 14.24 -12.58
N GLU A 267 -30.92 13.27 -11.81
CA GLU A 267 -30.74 13.42 -10.37
C GLU A 267 -29.63 14.41 -10.03
N SER A 268 -28.53 14.37 -10.78
CA SER A 268 -27.46 15.37 -10.69
C SER A 268 -27.99 16.78 -10.98
N TRP A 269 -28.80 16.96 -12.01
CA TRP A 269 -29.43 18.23 -12.31
C TRP A 269 -30.38 18.67 -11.20
N GLN A 270 -31.22 17.79 -10.67
CA GLN A 270 -32.12 18.09 -9.56
C GLN A 270 -31.34 18.59 -8.32
N MET A 271 -30.22 17.96 -8.01
CA MET A 271 -29.34 18.42 -6.92
C MET A 271 -28.74 19.80 -7.18
N GLN A 272 -28.31 20.08 -8.42
CA GLN A 272 -27.81 21.42 -8.81
C GLN A 272 -28.90 22.49 -8.55
N GLN A 273 -30.15 22.23 -8.96
CA GLN A 273 -31.30 23.14 -8.71
C GLN A 273 -31.61 23.30 -7.24
N PHE A 274 -31.51 22.22 -6.47
CA PHE A 274 -31.71 22.25 -5.03
C PHE A 274 -30.63 23.05 -4.32
N CYS A 275 -29.38 22.90 -4.68
CA CYS A 275 -28.28 23.73 -4.12
C CYS A 275 -28.58 25.23 -4.36
N GLU A 276 -29.06 25.60 -5.54
CA GLU A 276 -29.43 26.99 -5.85
C GLU A 276 -30.61 27.47 -5.00
N LEU A 277 -31.60 26.60 -4.75
CA LEU A 277 -32.72 26.89 -3.87
C LEU A 277 -32.25 27.15 -2.43
N VAL A 278 -31.42 26.27 -1.88
CA VAL A 278 -30.82 26.41 -0.52
C VAL A 278 -30.11 27.72 -0.36
N LEU A 279 -29.30 28.12 -1.34
CA LEU A 279 -28.57 29.37 -1.34
C LEU A 279 -29.50 30.61 -1.38
N ARG A 280 -30.60 30.53 -2.14
CA ARG A 280 -31.62 31.60 -2.18
C ARG A 280 -32.40 31.72 -0.89
N GLU A 281 -32.69 30.61 -0.21
CA GLU A 281 -33.37 30.61 1.07
C GLU A 281 -32.54 31.26 2.19
N GLY A 282 -31.21 31.18 2.10
CA GLY A 282 -30.31 31.80 3.06
C GLY A 282 -30.40 31.27 4.49
N LYS A 283 -30.92 30.03 4.69
CA LYS A 283 -31.12 29.43 6.00
C LYS A 283 -29.95 28.62 6.52
N THR A 284 -29.01 28.28 5.62
CA THR A 284 -27.86 27.45 5.96
C THR A 284 -26.71 28.29 6.52
N GLU A 285 -26.05 27.79 7.55
CA GLU A 285 -24.82 28.39 8.11
C GLU A 285 -23.57 27.99 7.30
N THR A 286 -23.68 27.04 6.37
CA THR A 286 -22.56 26.54 5.56
C THR A 286 -22.85 26.67 4.05
N PRO A 287 -23.13 27.89 3.54
CA PRO A 287 -23.49 28.08 2.12
C PRO A 287 -22.38 27.64 1.16
N ILE A 288 -21.10 27.68 1.57
CA ILE A 288 -19.96 27.26 0.75
C ILE A 288 -20.11 25.83 0.24
N MET A 289 -20.56 24.87 1.07
CA MET A 289 -20.67 23.47 0.67
C MET A 289 -21.70 23.26 -0.44
N TRP A 290 -22.82 23.95 -0.39
CA TRP A 290 -23.89 23.88 -1.39
C TRP A 290 -23.44 24.51 -2.72
N LYS A 291 -22.75 25.65 -2.65
CA LYS A 291 -22.24 26.34 -3.83
C LYS A 291 -21.12 25.53 -4.51
N ALA A 292 -20.22 24.96 -3.71
CA ALA A 292 -19.17 24.08 -4.20
C ALA A 292 -19.71 22.78 -4.79
N ALA A 293 -20.73 22.17 -4.15
CA ALA A 293 -21.40 20.99 -4.70
C ALA A 293 -22.04 21.26 -6.05
N LYS A 294 -22.75 22.39 -6.19
CA LYS A 294 -23.32 22.83 -7.47
C LYS A 294 -22.22 22.99 -8.53
N ALA A 295 -21.13 23.71 -8.20
CA ALA A 295 -20.02 23.91 -9.11
C ALA A 295 -19.40 22.59 -9.59
N TRP A 296 -19.20 21.64 -8.66
CA TRP A 296 -18.61 20.36 -9.03
C TRP A 296 -19.55 19.51 -9.88
N LEU A 297 -20.85 19.42 -9.56
CA LEU A 297 -21.84 18.73 -10.37
C LEU A 297 -22.00 19.38 -11.78
N GLU A 298 -21.89 20.70 -11.88
CA GLU A 298 -21.87 21.40 -13.18
C GLU A 298 -20.63 21.02 -14.00
N PHE A 299 -19.45 20.94 -13.35
CA PHE A 299 -18.23 20.51 -14.00
C PHE A 299 -18.34 19.08 -14.52
N LEU A 300 -18.82 18.14 -13.71
CA LEU A 300 -19.07 16.75 -14.10
C LEU A 300 -20.08 16.62 -15.26
N SER A 301 -21.04 17.54 -15.32
CA SER A 301 -22.02 17.63 -16.42
C SER A 301 -21.50 18.38 -17.67
N GLY A 302 -20.21 18.71 -17.75
CA GLY A 302 -19.58 19.39 -18.87
C GLY A 302 -19.81 20.91 -18.93
N LYS A 303 -20.48 21.54 -17.94
CA LYS A 303 -20.77 22.99 -17.88
C LYS A 303 -19.59 23.75 -17.26
N LYS A 304 -18.46 23.73 -17.93
CA LYS A 304 -17.16 24.17 -17.39
C LYS A 304 -17.14 25.64 -16.98
N GLU A 305 -17.68 26.55 -17.77
CA GLU A 305 -17.72 27.99 -17.48
C GLU A 305 -18.63 28.31 -16.28
N ALA A 306 -19.79 27.66 -16.19
CA ALA A 306 -20.68 27.80 -15.04
C ALA A 306 -20.01 27.27 -13.76
N ALA A 307 -19.36 26.12 -13.82
CA ALA A 307 -18.61 25.55 -12.73
C ALA A 307 -17.50 26.48 -12.20
N LEU A 308 -16.73 27.10 -13.12
CA LEU A 308 -15.67 28.05 -12.75
C LEU A 308 -16.24 29.31 -12.08
N LYS A 309 -17.33 29.84 -12.60
CA LYS A 309 -18.05 30.96 -11.99
C LYS A 309 -18.53 30.63 -10.58
N ASP A 310 -19.16 29.48 -10.44
CA ASP A 310 -19.79 29.05 -9.18
C ASP A 310 -18.74 28.66 -8.14
N ILE A 311 -17.64 28.03 -8.49
CA ILE A 311 -16.56 27.73 -7.52
C ILE A 311 -15.86 29.02 -7.04
N ASN A 312 -15.66 30.00 -7.90
CA ASN A 312 -15.12 31.30 -7.51
C ASN A 312 -16.08 32.07 -6.58
N ALA A 313 -17.39 31.91 -6.76
CA ALA A 313 -18.38 32.45 -5.85
C ALA A 313 -18.38 31.69 -4.50
N ALA A 314 -18.25 30.37 -4.52
CA ALA A 314 -18.16 29.54 -3.31
C ALA A 314 -17.02 29.97 -2.38
N MET A 315 -15.86 30.32 -2.93
CA MET A 315 -14.69 30.77 -2.15
C MET A 315 -14.93 32.01 -1.30
N LYS A 316 -16.03 32.74 -1.51
CA LYS A 316 -16.41 33.96 -0.77
C LYS A 316 -17.48 33.69 0.29
N LEU A 317 -17.93 32.46 0.42
CA LEU A 317 -19.02 32.07 1.31
C LEU A 317 -18.51 31.48 2.63
N GLU A 318 -19.36 31.51 3.64
CA GLU A 318 -19.04 30.98 4.96
C GLU A 318 -19.15 29.45 5.01
N GLY A 319 -18.35 28.85 5.87
CA GLY A 319 -18.29 27.43 6.16
C GLY A 319 -17.08 27.06 7.01
N THR A 320 -16.94 25.77 7.31
CA THR A 320 -15.81 25.26 8.10
C THR A 320 -14.50 25.35 7.31
N GLU A 321 -13.37 25.29 8.01
CA GLU A 321 -12.05 25.29 7.37
C GLU A 321 -11.93 24.13 6.36
N ARG A 322 -12.41 22.93 6.72
CA ARG A 322 -12.45 21.79 5.80
C ARG A 322 -13.21 22.08 4.51
N MET A 323 -14.35 22.77 4.61
CA MET A 323 -15.15 23.13 3.44
C MET A 323 -14.43 24.14 2.55
N LYS A 324 -13.74 25.12 3.15
CA LYS A 324 -12.94 26.13 2.42
C LYS A 324 -11.76 25.48 1.70
N GLU A 325 -11.07 24.56 2.36
CA GLU A 325 -9.97 23.80 1.77
C GLU A 325 -10.42 22.91 0.62
N SER A 326 -11.55 22.18 0.79
CA SER A 326 -12.11 21.36 -0.28
C SER A 326 -12.55 22.22 -1.49
N ALA A 327 -13.19 23.35 -1.25
CA ALA A 327 -13.57 24.29 -2.30
C ALA A 327 -12.34 24.83 -3.05
N ARG A 328 -11.21 25.07 -2.35
CA ARG A 328 -9.94 25.46 -2.97
C ARG A 328 -9.34 24.37 -3.85
N VAL A 329 -9.39 23.12 -3.41
CA VAL A 329 -8.97 21.97 -4.23
C VAL A 329 -9.83 21.84 -5.49
N LEU A 330 -11.17 21.97 -5.36
CA LEU A 330 -12.06 21.96 -6.51
C LEU A 330 -11.78 23.12 -7.47
N LYS A 331 -11.52 24.32 -6.95
CA LYS A 331 -11.13 25.48 -7.76
C LYS A 331 -9.85 25.22 -8.54
N LEU A 332 -8.82 24.66 -7.89
CA LEU A 332 -7.57 24.30 -8.55
C LEU A 332 -7.83 23.32 -9.70
N TYR A 333 -8.62 22.29 -9.45
CA TYR A 333 -8.93 21.29 -10.46
C TYR A 333 -9.75 21.87 -11.63
N ILE A 334 -10.86 22.58 -11.35
CA ILE A 334 -11.73 23.18 -12.35
C ILE A 334 -10.98 24.24 -13.20
N THR A 335 -10.13 25.05 -12.57
CA THR A 335 -9.28 26.02 -13.27
C THR A 335 -8.28 25.31 -14.16
N GLY A 336 -7.57 24.31 -13.62
CA GLY A 336 -6.55 23.57 -14.37
C GLY A 336 -7.12 22.81 -15.57
N ALA A 337 -8.31 22.23 -15.44
CA ALA A 337 -8.98 21.50 -16.53
C ALA A 337 -9.41 22.41 -17.71
N GLN A 338 -9.41 23.73 -17.53
CA GLN A 338 -9.80 24.71 -18.55
C GLN A 338 -8.63 25.59 -18.97
N ALA A 339 -7.55 25.61 -18.19
CA ALA A 339 -6.41 26.46 -18.44
C ALA A 339 -5.67 26.03 -19.71
N LYS A 340 -5.11 27.03 -20.40
CA LYS A 340 -4.11 26.79 -21.45
C LYS A 340 -2.72 27.00 -20.86
N PRO A 341 -1.68 26.33 -21.39
CA PRO A 341 -0.30 26.56 -20.97
C PRO A 341 0.07 28.04 -21.06
N SER A 342 0.45 28.66 -19.95
CA SER A 342 0.88 30.05 -19.85
C SER A 342 1.70 30.28 -18.59
N ASP A 343 2.52 31.33 -18.58
CA ASP A 343 3.30 31.70 -17.40
C ASP A 343 2.40 32.09 -16.22
N ASP A 344 1.23 32.71 -16.48
CA ASP A 344 0.25 33.05 -15.43
C ASP A 344 -0.37 31.81 -14.80
N PHE A 345 -0.68 30.80 -15.61
CA PHE A 345 -1.18 29.53 -15.08
C PHE A 345 -0.10 28.77 -14.30
N ASP A 346 1.13 28.77 -14.78
CA ASP A 346 2.27 28.15 -14.09
C ASP A 346 2.51 28.80 -12.72
N GLU A 347 2.38 30.11 -12.62
CA GLU A 347 2.49 30.83 -11.34
C GLU A 347 1.31 30.51 -10.41
N TYR A 348 0.10 30.51 -10.94
CA TYR A 348 -1.10 30.09 -10.18
C TYR A 348 -0.93 28.65 -9.65
N LEU A 349 -0.53 27.73 -10.51
CA LEU A 349 -0.32 26.33 -10.15
C LEU A 349 0.76 26.17 -9.07
N ALA A 350 1.89 26.88 -9.21
CA ALA A 350 2.96 26.86 -8.20
C ALA A 350 2.46 27.31 -6.82
N ASN A 351 1.67 28.39 -6.76
CA ASN A 351 1.11 28.91 -5.51
C ASN A 351 0.10 27.93 -4.88
N GLU A 352 -0.74 27.29 -5.68
CA GLU A 352 -1.71 26.30 -5.18
C GLU A 352 -1.03 25.02 -4.69
N LEU A 353 0.02 24.57 -5.38
CA LEU A 353 0.78 23.38 -4.96
C LEU A 353 1.62 23.66 -3.70
N GLU A 354 2.16 24.88 -3.52
CA GLU A 354 2.84 25.28 -2.29
C GLU A 354 1.89 25.22 -1.08
N TRP A 355 0.63 25.63 -1.27
CA TRP A 355 -0.40 25.52 -0.26
C TRP A 355 -0.81 24.06 0.02
N LEU A 356 -0.93 23.22 -1.03
CA LEU A 356 -1.44 21.86 -0.92
C LEU A 356 -0.40 20.88 -0.35
N LYS A 357 0.87 21.02 -0.70
CA LYS A 357 1.95 20.09 -0.36
C LYS A 357 2.10 19.79 1.14
N PRO A 358 2.08 20.78 2.08
CA PRO A 358 2.20 20.48 3.50
C PRO A 358 1.05 19.65 4.09
N LYS A 359 -0.11 19.67 3.41
CA LYS A 359 -1.32 18.97 3.84
C LYS A 359 -1.35 17.49 3.45
N VAL A 360 -0.59 17.12 2.41
CA VAL A 360 -0.56 15.77 1.83
C VAL A 360 -0.11 14.69 2.84
N GLY A 361 0.76 15.04 3.79
CA GLY A 361 1.23 14.10 4.82
C GLY A 361 0.34 13.95 6.05
N GLY A 362 -0.73 14.76 6.17
CA GLY A 362 -1.58 14.83 7.36
C GLY A 362 -3.00 14.29 7.18
N ASP A 363 -3.47 14.18 5.94
CA ASP A 363 -4.85 13.77 5.63
C ASP A 363 -4.88 13.08 4.26
N ASP A 364 -5.38 11.87 4.20
CA ASP A 364 -5.51 11.04 2.99
C ASP A 364 -6.26 11.74 1.85
N TYR A 365 -7.23 12.59 2.17
CA TYR A 365 -7.95 13.38 1.17
C TYR A 365 -6.99 14.23 0.33
N PHE A 366 -6.08 14.97 0.98
CA PHE A 366 -5.14 15.84 0.24
C PHE A 366 -4.15 15.04 -0.60
N TYR A 367 -3.73 13.88 -0.10
CA TYR A 367 -2.89 12.96 -0.87
C TYR A 367 -3.61 12.50 -2.15
N ARG A 368 -4.87 12.06 -2.03
CA ARG A 368 -5.69 11.60 -3.16
C ARG A 368 -6.05 12.72 -4.13
N ALA A 369 -6.36 13.91 -3.60
CA ALA A 369 -6.59 15.11 -4.42
C ALA A 369 -5.34 15.48 -5.22
N MET A 370 -4.17 15.50 -4.58
CA MET A 370 -2.89 15.74 -5.25
C MET A 370 -2.62 14.70 -6.33
N TYR A 371 -2.86 13.43 -6.03
CA TYR A 371 -2.73 12.34 -7.00
C TYR A 371 -3.60 12.60 -8.25
N ARG A 372 -4.89 12.91 -8.04
CA ARG A 372 -5.82 13.18 -9.15
C ARG A 372 -5.45 14.42 -9.95
N ILE A 373 -5.08 15.51 -9.27
CA ILE A 373 -4.61 16.76 -9.91
C ILE A 373 -3.37 16.48 -10.75
N SER A 374 -2.42 15.71 -10.24
CA SER A 374 -1.20 15.35 -10.96
C SER A 374 -1.51 14.64 -12.27
N HIS A 375 -2.37 13.61 -12.22
CA HIS A 375 -2.68 12.79 -13.39
C HIS A 375 -3.61 13.45 -14.40
N GLN A 376 -4.63 14.18 -13.93
CA GLN A 376 -5.68 14.68 -14.81
C GLN A 376 -5.47 16.14 -15.24
N ILE A 377 -4.70 16.92 -14.47
CA ILE A 377 -4.46 18.34 -14.77
C ILE A 377 -3.02 18.56 -15.21
N ILE A 378 -2.06 18.10 -14.41
CA ILE A 378 -0.67 18.47 -14.61
C ILE A 378 -0.03 17.63 -15.71
N GLU A 379 -0.25 16.34 -15.72
CA GLU A 379 0.29 15.43 -16.73
C GLU A 379 -0.13 15.80 -18.16
N PRO A 380 -1.41 16.09 -18.46
CA PRO A 380 -1.83 16.57 -19.78
C PRO A 380 -1.29 17.96 -20.15
N HIS A 381 -1.05 18.81 -19.14
CA HIS A 381 -0.59 20.19 -19.34
C HIS A 381 0.89 20.27 -19.73
N TYR A 382 1.70 19.39 -19.13
CA TYR A 382 3.11 19.24 -19.46
C TYR A 382 3.29 18.01 -20.33
N LYS A 383 3.89 18.15 -21.49
CA LYS A 383 4.09 17.06 -22.44
C LYS A 383 4.76 15.85 -21.78
N TYR A 384 4.24 14.67 -22.05
CA TYR A 384 4.75 13.41 -21.59
C TYR A 384 6.30 13.33 -21.73
N ASN A 385 7.01 12.97 -20.66
CA ASN A 385 8.47 12.93 -20.53
C ASN A 385 9.19 14.31 -20.47
N SER A 386 8.52 15.41 -20.16
CA SER A 386 9.27 16.61 -19.80
C SER A 386 9.90 16.46 -18.41
N GLU A 387 11.04 17.12 -18.22
CA GLU A 387 11.73 17.14 -16.93
C GLU A 387 10.87 17.79 -15.83
N GLN A 388 10.10 18.80 -16.19
CA GLN A 388 9.14 19.47 -15.29
C GLN A 388 8.05 18.52 -14.83
N GLN A 389 7.46 17.76 -15.74
CA GLN A 389 6.46 16.74 -15.41
C GLN A 389 7.04 15.70 -14.44
N LEU A 390 8.22 15.18 -14.73
CA LEU A 390 8.89 14.21 -13.87
C LEU A 390 9.18 14.78 -12.48
N ALA A 391 9.66 16.03 -12.39
CA ALA A 391 9.90 16.70 -11.12
C ALA A 391 8.62 16.80 -10.29
N LEU A 392 7.52 17.19 -10.93
CA LEU A 392 6.22 17.31 -10.27
C LEU A 392 5.69 15.97 -9.79
N MET A 393 5.84 14.93 -10.58
CA MET A 393 5.42 13.59 -10.27
C MET A 393 6.18 13.04 -9.04
N LEU A 394 7.47 13.34 -8.94
CA LEU A 394 8.29 13.02 -7.77
C LEU A 394 7.86 13.79 -6.53
N LEU A 395 7.43 15.04 -6.69
CA LEU A 395 6.93 15.87 -5.60
C LEU A 395 5.61 15.37 -5.02
N THR A 396 4.77 14.76 -5.83
CA THR A 396 3.45 14.26 -5.42
C THR A 396 3.52 12.93 -4.69
N GLY A 397 4.70 12.31 -4.62
CA GLY A 397 4.91 11.05 -3.89
C GLY A 397 4.16 9.86 -4.50
N ASN A 398 3.85 9.94 -5.78
CA ASN A 398 3.05 8.93 -6.42
C ASN A 398 3.84 7.62 -6.61
N TYR A 399 3.45 6.55 -5.92
CA TYR A 399 4.08 5.22 -5.98
C TYR A 399 4.29 4.68 -7.41
N GLY A 400 3.47 5.08 -8.37
CA GLY A 400 3.67 4.75 -9.78
C GLY A 400 4.91 5.40 -10.41
N TYR A 401 5.48 6.42 -9.81
CA TYR A 401 6.57 7.20 -10.38
C TYR A 401 7.96 6.80 -9.92
N GLU A 402 8.13 6.26 -8.73
CA GLU A 402 9.37 5.57 -8.38
C GLU A 402 9.62 4.42 -9.35
N LEU A 403 8.57 3.67 -9.70
CA LEU A 403 8.61 2.67 -10.77
C LEU A 403 8.92 3.30 -12.14
N SER A 404 8.39 4.47 -12.49
CA SER A 404 8.64 5.08 -13.80
C SER A 404 10.04 5.66 -13.96
N ILE A 405 10.66 6.21 -12.89
CA ILE A 405 12.07 6.58 -12.90
C ILE A 405 12.94 5.34 -13.06
N ASP A 406 12.63 4.28 -12.35
CA ASP A 406 13.35 3.02 -12.46
C ASP A 406 13.18 2.33 -13.82
N THR A 407 12.06 2.54 -14.53
CA THR A 407 11.86 2.07 -15.91
C THR A 407 12.39 3.03 -16.98
N MET A 408 12.68 4.28 -16.62
CA MET A 408 13.13 5.31 -17.56
C MET A 408 14.48 4.94 -18.19
N ARG A 409 14.67 5.33 -19.45
CA ARG A 409 15.98 5.20 -20.12
C ARG A 409 17.02 6.09 -19.47
N VAL A 410 18.25 5.60 -19.38
CA VAL A 410 19.36 6.30 -18.71
C VAL A 410 19.63 7.70 -19.29
N ASP A 411 19.55 7.88 -20.59
CA ASP A 411 19.74 9.18 -21.25
C ASP A 411 18.68 10.24 -20.84
N LYS A 412 17.49 9.79 -20.48
CA LYS A 412 16.44 10.66 -19.96
C LYS A 412 16.71 11.06 -18.51
N LEU A 413 17.21 10.11 -17.70
CA LEU A 413 17.61 10.39 -16.33
C LEU A 413 18.79 11.34 -16.23
N GLU A 414 19.78 11.24 -17.13
CA GLU A 414 20.89 12.18 -17.20
C GLU A 414 20.40 13.61 -17.50
N LYS A 415 19.46 13.75 -18.46
CA LYS A 415 18.82 15.05 -18.75
C LYS A 415 18.06 15.58 -17.54
N PHE A 416 17.37 14.71 -16.83
CA PHE A 416 16.65 15.08 -15.62
C PHE A 416 17.60 15.56 -14.51
N LEU A 417 18.71 14.85 -14.27
CA LEU A 417 19.73 15.29 -13.31
C LEU A 417 20.33 16.66 -13.72
N PHE A 418 20.60 16.87 -15.01
CA PHE A 418 21.05 18.17 -15.48
C PHE A 418 20.00 19.26 -15.24
N TYR A 419 18.73 18.96 -15.48
CA TYR A 419 17.62 19.87 -15.18
C TYR A 419 17.58 20.25 -13.69
N THR A 420 17.73 19.29 -12.77
CA THR A 420 17.71 19.58 -11.32
C THR A 420 18.82 20.52 -10.89
N LYS A 421 19.98 20.47 -11.53
CA LYS A 421 21.17 21.28 -11.23
C LYS A 421 21.14 22.69 -11.85
N THR A 422 20.30 22.93 -12.84
CA THR A 422 20.20 24.24 -13.47
C THR A 422 19.23 25.15 -12.72
N PRO A 423 19.52 26.46 -12.53
CA PRO A 423 18.59 27.38 -11.88
C PRO A 423 17.26 27.50 -12.61
N GLY A 424 16.15 27.51 -11.87
CA GLY A 424 14.82 27.73 -12.44
C GLY A 424 14.65 29.16 -12.97
N LYS A 425 14.14 29.30 -14.17
CA LYS A 425 13.92 30.62 -14.82
C LYS A 425 12.50 31.14 -14.54
N LYS A 426 11.48 30.31 -14.63
CA LYS A 426 10.07 30.67 -14.46
C LYS A 426 9.59 30.32 -13.04
N PRO A 427 8.49 30.92 -12.53
CA PRO A 427 7.96 30.67 -11.19
C PRO A 427 7.72 29.20 -10.90
N PHE A 428 7.04 28.49 -11.80
CA PHE A 428 6.76 27.06 -11.64
C PHE A 428 8.04 26.20 -11.64
N ASP A 429 8.99 26.50 -12.50
CA ASP A 429 10.28 25.82 -12.55
C ASP A 429 11.11 26.04 -11.26
N LYS A 430 11.05 27.27 -10.71
CA LYS A 430 11.64 27.55 -9.39
C LYS A 430 10.98 26.73 -8.28
N TYR A 431 9.64 26.66 -8.27
CA TYR A 431 8.90 25.84 -7.33
C TYR A 431 9.31 24.35 -7.40
N LEU A 432 9.31 23.79 -8.61
CA LEU A 432 9.69 22.39 -8.82
C LEU A 432 11.09 22.10 -8.28
N LYS A 433 12.07 22.95 -8.62
CA LYS A 433 13.47 22.76 -8.22
C LYS A 433 13.71 22.97 -6.72
N ALA A 434 12.92 23.82 -6.06
CA ALA A 434 12.98 24.00 -4.62
C ALA A 434 12.48 22.79 -3.83
N HIS A 435 11.60 21.99 -4.43
CA HIS A 435 10.91 20.90 -3.76
C HIS A 435 11.24 19.50 -4.31
N ILE A 436 12.16 19.41 -5.29
CA ILE A 436 12.55 18.12 -5.85
C ILE A 436 13.13 17.20 -4.77
N ALA A 437 12.55 16.03 -4.65
CA ALA A 437 13.15 14.83 -4.11
C ALA A 437 13.13 13.77 -5.24
N PRO A 438 14.20 13.14 -5.60
CA PRO A 438 15.31 12.66 -4.80
C PRO A 438 16.50 13.63 -4.79
N LYS A 439 17.44 13.37 -3.86
CA LYS A 439 18.73 14.09 -3.80
C LYS A 439 19.57 13.74 -5.03
N ASP A 440 20.50 14.60 -5.40
CA ASP A 440 21.43 14.35 -6.52
C ASP A 440 22.12 12.97 -6.43
N SER A 441 22.53 12.57 -5.23
CA SER A 441 23.15 11.26 -5.00
C SER A 441 22.24 10.06 -5.32
N ASP A 442 20.93 10.20 -5.11
CA ASP A 442 19.95 9.15 -5.45
C ASP A 442 19.83 8.99 -6.97
N LEU A 443 19.83 10.11 -7.70
CA LEU A 443 19.79 10.09 -9.18
C LEU A 443 21.10 9.59 -9.76
N ILE A 444 22.25 10.00 -9.22
CA ILE A 444 23.57 9.56 -9.66
C ILE A 444 23.71 8.03 -9.45
N GLU A 445 23.31 7.54 -8.29
CA GLU A 445 23.33 6.10 -7.99
C GLU A 445 22.42 5.32 -8.93
N LEU A 446 21.21 5.80 -9.17
CA LEU A 446 20.27 5.17 -10.10
C LEU A 446 20.80 5.17 -11.54
N ILE A 447 21.40 6.28 -12.02
CA ILE A 447 22.02 6.35 -13.35
C ILE A 447 23.14 5.31 -13.46
N GLY A 448 24.03 5.24 -12.48
CA GLY A 448 25.11 4.24 -12.43
C GLY A 448 24.54 2.80 -12.46
N THR A 449 23.50 2.52 -11.67
CA THR A 449 22.80 1.23 -11.66
C THR A 449 22.17 0.90 -13.02
N LYS A 450 21.60 1.88 -13.71
CA LYS A 450 21.03 1.67 -15.06
C LYS A 450 22.10 1.37 -16.10
N TYR A 451 23.29 1.97 -16.00
CA TYR A 451 24.43 1.57 -16.83
C TYR A 451 24.88 0.14 -16.51
N MET A 452 24.82 -0.30 -15.23
CA MET A 452 25.02 -1.71 -14.90
C MET A 452 24.01 -2.63 -15.61
N ARG A 453 22.72 -2.27 -15.59
CA ARG A 453 21.63 -3.06 -16.20
C ARG A 453 21.78 -3.24 -17.72
N ILE A 454 22.52 -2.37 -18.37
CA ILE A 454 22.86 -2.49 -19.80
C ILE A 454 24.32 -2.95 -20.04
N ALA A 455 24.99 -3.43 -18.99
CA ALA A 455 26.37 -3.91 -19.01
C ALA A 455 27.40 -2.92 -19.59
N GLN A 456 27.19 -1.62 -19.39
CA GLN A 456 28.15 -0.57 -19.74
C GLN A 456 28.99 -0.19 -18.50
N TRP A 457 29.95 -1.05 -18.18
CA TRP A 457 30.71 -1.00 -16.93
C TRP A 457 31.54 0.29 -16.78
N ASP A 458 32.14 0.79 -17.87
CA ASP A 458 32.93 2.02 -17.87
C ASP A 458 32.07 3.21 -17.41
N LYS A 459 30.89 3.35 -17.98
CA LYS A 459 29.95 4.41 -17.61
C LYS A 459 29.37 4.21 -16.22
N ALA A 460 29.07 2.98 -15.83
CA ALA A 460 28.61 2.68 -14.48
C ALA A 460 29.66 3.10 -13.45
N ILE A 461 30.94 2.82 -13.68
CA ILE A 461 32.06 3.22 -12.82
C ILE A 461 32.17 4.74 -12.74
N GLU A 462 32.07 5.42 -13.91
CA GLU A 462 32.13 6.89 -13.98
C GLU A 462 31.08 7.53 -13.07
N TRP A 463 29.85 7.08 -13.07
CA TRP A 463 28.78 7.61 -12.23
C TRP A 463 28.88 7.19 -10.76
N LEU A 464 29.21 5.92 -10.50
CA LEU A 464 29.20 5.39 -9.14
C LEU A 464 30.42 5.80 -8.29
N LYS A 465 31.57 6.18 -8.91
CA LYS A 465 32.80 6.55 -8.18
C LYS A 465 32.61 7.75 -7.26
N ASP A 466 31.69 8.65 -7.57
CA ASP A 466 31.43 9.88 -6.83
C ASP A 466 30.40 9.71 -5.70
N ILE A 467 29.82 8.52 -5.56
CA ILE A 467 28.89 8.19 -4.48
C ILE A 467 29.71 7.83 -3.23
N PRO A 468 29.58 8.58 -2.12
CA PRO A 468 30.33 8.25 -0.91
C PRO A 468 29.75 7.01 -0.23
N VAL A 469 30.60 6.23 0.45
CA VAL A 469 30.18 5.04 1.22
C VAL A 469 29.11 5.38 2.26
N SER A 470 29.17 6.59 2.84
CA SER A 470 28.17 7.08 3.80
C SER A 470 26.75 7.20 3.21
N TYR A 471 26.61 7.33 1.90
CA TYR A 471 25.30 7.30 1.24
C TYR A 471 24.54 6.00 1.50
N TYR A 472 25.24 4.87 1.44
CA TYR A 472 24.67 3.55 1.69
C TYR A 472 24.32 3.29 3.17
N ASN A 473 24.82 4.11 4.09
CA ASN A 473 24.45 4.06 5.51
C ASN A 473 23.13 4.78 5.84
N ASN A 474 22.47 5.37 4.83
CA ASN A 474 21.20 6.05 5.02
C ASN A 474 20.05 5.04 5.15
N ASN A 475 19.06 5.35 6.00
CA ASN A 475 17.89 4.51 6.27
C ASN A 475 17.09 4.15 5.02
N ARG A 476 17.07 5.02 3.99
CA ARG A 476 16.33 4.82 2.74
C ARG A 476 16.90 3.68 1.89
N THR A 477 18.19 3.45 1.93
CA THR A 477 18.89 2.42 1.15
C THR A 477 19.13 1.13 1.92
N LYS A 478 18.76 1.06 3.20
CA LYS A 478 19.03 -0.09 4.06
C LYS A 478 18.31 -1.38 3.62
N GLY A 479 17.17 -1.28 2.97
CA GLY A 479 16.37 -2.45 2.60
C GLY A 479 17.15 -3.49 1.79
N TYR A 480 17.76 -3.08 0.68
CA TYR A 480 18.54 -3.99 -0.16
C TYR A 480 19.96 -4.23 0.36
N LEU A 481 20.49 -3.33 1.16
CA LEU A 481 21.86 -3.42 1.70
C LEU A 481 22.04 -4.62 2.63
N TYR A 482 21.04 -5.07 3.36
CA TYR A 482 21.12 -6.27 4.19
C TYR A 482 21.56 -7.49 3.41
N TYR A 483 21.09 -7.64 2.18
CA TYR A 483 21.46 -8.76 1.31
C TYR A 483 22.91 -8.66 0.84
N SER A 484 23.44 -7.45 0.63
CA SER A 484 24.81 -7.24 0.14
C SER A 484 25.90 -7.68 1.13
N VAL A 485 25.62 -7.71 2.43
CA VAL A 485 26.58 -8.11 3.45
C VAL A 485 26.93 -9.60 3.40
N VAL A 486 25.95 -10.41 3.07
CA VAL A 486 26.03 -11.88 3.19
C VAL A 486 26.08 -12.60 1.85
N ARG A 487 25.62 -11.97 0.77
CA ARG A 487 25.65 -12.53 -0.57
C ARG A 487 26.94 -12.15 -1.28
N LYS A 488 27.56 -13.13 -1.95
CA LYS A 488 28.82 -12.95 -2.69
C LYS A 488 28.62 -13.26 -4.16
N TRP A 489 28.83 -12.27 -5.01
CA TRP A 489 28.66 -12.43 -6.47
C TRP A 489 29.72 -13.29 -7.14
N ASN A 490 30.85 -13.59 -6.46
CA ASN A 490 31.93 -14.45 -6.94
C ASN A 490 31.79 -15.92 -6.51
N VAL A 491 30.66 -16.30 -5.91
CA VAL A 491 30.35 -17.68 -5.52
C VAL A 491 29.35 -18.27 -6.49
N GLU A 492 29.65 -19.45 -7.02
CA GLU A 492 28.79 -20.13 -7.99
C GLU A 492 27.45 -20.55 -7.40
N PRO A 493 26.31 -20.04 -7.91
CA PRO A 493 24.99 -20.32 -7.32
C PRO A 493 24.54 -21.77 -7.52
N TRP A 494 25.04 -22.45 -8.58
CA TRP A 494 24.71 -23.83 -8.91
C TRP A 494 25.44 -24.88 -8.06
N THR A 495 26.60 -24.52 -7.46
CA THR A 495 27.37 -25.44 -6.59
C THR A 495 27.16 -25.16 -5.11
N THR A 496 26.88 -23.90 -4.73
CA THR A 496 26.79 -23.47 -3.35
C THR A 496 25.73 -22.39 -3.19
N ARG A 497 24.58 -22.75 -2.66
CA ARG A 497 23.58 -21.76 -2.23
C ARG A 497 23.92 -21.27 -0.82
N GLN A 498 24.17 -19.99 -0.69
CA GLN A 498 24.29 -19.34 0.61
C GLN A 498 22.91 -18.85 1.07
N TRP A 499 22.24 -19.64 1.88
CA TRP A 499 21.04 -19.23 2.59
C TRP A 499 21.43 -18.37 3.79
N VAL A 500 20.81 -17.23 3.93
CA VAL A 500 20.98 -16.36 5.09
C VAL A 500 19.79 -16.55 5.99
N LYS A 501 20.04 -16.87 7.26
CA LYS A 501 18.99 -16.84 8.28
C LYS A 501 18.62 -15.39 8.56
N GLU A 502 17.36 -15.15 8.80
CA GLU A 502 16.81 -13.82 9.05
C GLU A 502 17.51 -13.15 10.25
N ASP A 503 17.79 -13.91 11.29
CA ASP A 503 18.53 -13.47 12.48
C ASP A 503 19.96 -12.99 12.17
N ASP A 504 20.61 -13.55 11.16
CA ASP A 504 21.96 -13.15 10.76
C ASP A 504 21.97 -11.77 10.07
N ILE A 505 20.85 -11.35 9.50
CA ILE A 505 20.69 -10.05 8.84
C ILE A 505 20.60 -8.93 9.88
N TYR A 506 19.82 -9.14 10.94
CA TYR A 506 19.53 -8.11 11.95
C TYR A 506 20.67 -7.87 12.95
N GLN A 507 21.57 -8.83 13.12
CA GLN A 507 22.68 -8.75 14.09
C GLN A 507 23.97 -8.13 13.53
N ARG A 508 24.00 -7.73 12.26
CA ARG A 508 25.24 -7.29 11.62
C ARG A 508 25.55 -5.82 11.85
N ASP A 509 26.81 -5.58 12.24
CA ASP A 509 27.36 -4.24 12.31
C ASP A 509 27.56 -3.67 10.91
N LEU A 510 26.84 -2.58 10.60
CA LEU A 510 26.85 -1.90 9.31
C LEU A 510 28.18 -1.21 8.96
N LYS A 511 29.21 -1.29 9.83
CA LYS A 511 30.56 -0.78 9.55
C LYS A 511 31.28 -1.45 8.38
N TRP A 512 30.68 -2.51 7.81
CA TRP A 512 31.25 -3.30 6.72
C TRP A 512 30.89 -2.82 5.33
N TRP A 513 30.11 -1.78 5.19
CA TRP A 513 29.64 -1.32 3.91
C TRP A 513 30.78 -0.74 3.07
N LYS A 514 31.15 -1.48 2.02
CA LYS A 514 31.96 -1.01 0.91
C LYS A 514 31.06 -0.61 -0.25
N HIS A 515 31.62 0.10 -1.21
CA HIS A 515 30.91 0.52 -2.41
C HIS A 515 30.66 -0.67 -3.35
N ARG A 516 29.73 -1.55 -2.97
CA ARG A 516 29.53 -2.87 -3.60
C ARG A 516 29.24 -2.79 -5.10
N LYS A 517 28.37 -1.87 -5.55
CA LYS A 517 28.08 -1.69 -6.97
C LYS A 517 29.30 -1.27 -7.78
N LEU A 518 30.11 -0.33 -7.26
CA LEU A 518 31.36 0.11 -7.89
C LEU A 518 32.39 -1.02 -7.95
N ASP A 519 32.54 -1.77 -6.87
CA ASP A 519 33.48 -2.92 -6.82
C ASP A 519 33.09 -3.98 -7.85
N PHE A 520 31.78 -4.33 -7.90
CA PHE A 520 31.27 -5.27 -8.90
C PHE A 520 31.54 -4.78 -10.33
N CYS A 521 31.29 -3.50 -10.64
CA CYS A 521 31.54 -2.94 -11.97
C CYS A 521 33.01 -3.01 -12.37
N LYS A 522 33.93 -2.68 -11.45
CA LYS A 522 35.38 -2.78 -11.69
C LYS A 522 35.83 -4.21 -11.97
N GLU A 523 35.31 -5.18 -11.21
CA GLU A 523 35.61 -6.59 -11.44
C GLU A 523 35.06 -7.08 -12.79
N MET A 524 33.82 -6.70 -13.15
CA MET A 524 33.23 -7.03 -14.45
C MET A 524 34.03 -6.44 -15.63
N GLN A 525 34.36 -5.15 -15.56
CA GLN A 525 35.19 -4.48 -16.56
C GLN A 525 36.53 -5.19 -16.75
N MET A 526 37.22 -5.49 -15.65
CA MET A 526 38.52 -6.21 -15.69
C MET A 526 38.37 -7.60 -16.32
N MET A 527 37.31 -8.34 -15.98
CA MET A 527 37.10 -9.67 -16.50
C MET A 527 36.78 -9.67 -18.01
N GLU A 528 35.90 -8.77 -18.45
CA GLU A 528 35.52 -8.70 -19.88
C GLU A 528 36.67 -8.19 -20.75
N SER A 529 37.39 -7.15 -20.32
CA SER A 529 38.53 -6.61 -21.03
C SER A 529 39.68 -7.64 -21.19
N SER A 530 39.81 -8.55 -20.22
CA SER A 530 40.85 -9.60 -20.27
C SER A 530 40.55 -10.75 -21.22
N LEU A 531 39.32 -10.89 -21.75
CA LEU A 531 38.93 -12.01 -22.61
C LEU A 531 39.84 -12.16 -23.87
N ASN A 532 40.22 -11.04 -24.46
CA ASN A 532 41.08 -11.03 -25.66
C ASN A 532 42.53 -11.35 -25.37
N LEU A 533 42.95 -11.33 -24.11
CA LEU A 533 44.31 -11.57 -23.67
C LEU A 533 44.54 -13.04 -23.23
N LEU A 534 43.47 -13.76 -22.92
CA LEU A 534 43.53 -15.11 -22.37
C LEU A 534 43.34 -16.16 -23.43
N LYS A 535 43.95 -17.34 -23.23
CA LYS A 535 43.83 -18.51 -24.11
C LYS A 535 43.72 -19.81 -23.29
N GLY A 536 43.19 -20.86 -23.90
CA GLY A 536 43.06 -22.18 -23.29
C GLY A 536 42.31 -22.19 -21.96
N LYS A 537 42.79 -22.98 -21.00
CA LYS A 537 42.14 -23.17 -19.70
C LYS A 537 41.87 -21.85 -18.93
N ALA A 538 42.78 -20.88 -19.06
CA ALA A 538 42.61 -19.57 -18.41
C ALA A 538 41.42 -18.80 -18.99
N LEU A 539 41.21 -18.84 -20.29
CA LEU A 539 40.06 -18.25 -20.96
C LEU A 539 38.76 -18.98 -20.58
N GLU A 540 38.77 -20.28 -20.56
CA GLU A 540 37.60 -21.11 -20.20
C GLU A 540 37.19 -20.87 -18.75
N GLN A 541 38.14 -20.78 -17.82
CA GLN A 541 37.86 -20.41 -16.44
C GLN A 541 37.31 -19.00 -16.33
N ARG A 542 37.78 -18.05 -17.17
CA ARG A 542 37.23 -16.70 -17.23
C ARG A 542 35.77 -16.70 -17.68
N TYR A 543 35.38 -17.55 -18.59
CA TYR A 543 33.99 -17.72 -18.98
C TYR A 543 33.12 -18.23 -17.81
N LEU A 544 33.59 -19.20 -17.03
CA LEU A 544 32.89 -19.67 -15.85
C LEU A 544 32.73 -18.55 -14.78
N ASN A 545 33.81 -17.77 -14.59
CA ASN A 545 33.74 -16.65 -13.62
C ASN A 545 32.73 -15.57 -14.07
N LEU A 546 32.77 -15.17 -15.37
CA LEU A 546 31.77 -14.21 -15.89
C LEU A 546 30.37 -14.76 -15.81
N ALA A 547 30.16 -16.04 -16.11
CA ALA A 547 28.86 -16.68 -15.98
C ALA A 547 28.35 -16.62 -14.52
N THR A 548 29.23 -16.85 -13.54
CA THR A 548 28.92 -16.76 -12.10
C THR A 548 28.45 -15.35 -11.73
N TYR A 549 29.21 -14.33 -12.15
CA TYR A 549 28.89 -12.92 -11.82
C TYR A 549 27.55 -12.49 -12.44
N TYR A 550 27.34 -12.82 -13.72
CA TYR A 550 26.08 -12.54 -14.41
C TYR A 550 24.91 -13.29 -13.79
N ALA A 551 25.08 -14.58 -13.45
CA ALA A 551 24.03 -15.36 -12.79
C ALA A 551 23.67 -14.79 -11.42
N GLN A 552 24.67 -14.43 -10.59
CA GLN A 552 24.47 -13.89 -9.27
C GLN A 552 23.78 -12.51 -9.30
N ALA A 553 24.15 -11.64 -10.26
CA ALA A 553 23.55 -10.32 -10.41
C ALA A 553 22.23 -10.33 -11.20
N SER A 554 21.81 -11.48 -11.77
CA SER A 554 20.54 -11.57 -12.47
C SER A 554 19.35 -11.32 -11.55
N ILE A 555 18.19 -11.01 -12.13
CA ILE A 555 16.95 -10.73 -11.39
C ILE A 555 16.50 -11.91 -10.50
N LYS A 556 16.92 -13.14 -10.83
CA LYS A 556 16.68 -14.36 -10.04
C LYS A 556 17.91 -14.79 -9.21
N GLY A 557 19.03 -14.10 -9.37
CA GLY A 557 20.27 -14.38 -8.64
C GLY A 557 20.23 -13.97 -7.17
N ASP A 558 21.18 -14.45 -6.38
CA ASP A 558 21.29 -14.12 -4.95
C ASP A 558 21.76 -12.68 -4.71
N CYS A 559 22.45 -12.06 -5.70
CA CYS A 559 22.92 -10.68 -5.66
C CYS A 559 22.06 -9.74 -6.52
N TRP A 560 20.77 -10.05 -6.71
CA TRP A 560 19.79 -9.22 -7.44
C TRP A 560 19.80 -7.75 -7.01
N TRP A 561 20.06 -7.48 -5.75
CA TRP A 561 20.15 -6.15 -5.13
C TRP A 561 21.19 -5.23 -5.77
N LEU A 562 22.16 -5.76 -6.54
CA LEU A 562 23.08 -4.95 -7.33
C LEU A 562 22.37 -4.12 -8.39
N LEU A 563 21.26 -4.62 -8.92
CA LEU A 563 20.54 -4.03 -10.05
C LEU A 563 19.15 -3.50 -9.67
N CYS A 564 18.59 -3.92 -8.53
CA CYS A 564 17.21 -3.60 -8.10
C CYS A 564 17.18 -3.25 -6.62
N GLU A 565 16.32 -2.30 -6.22
CA GLU A 565 16.10 -1.95 -4.81
C GLU A 565 15.10 -2.89 -4.13
N THR A 566 14.20 -3.49 -4.90
CA THR A 566 13.20 -4.44 -4.42
C THR A 566 13.16 -5.67 -5.32
N LYS A 567 12.65 -6.79 -4.80
CA LYS A 567 12.48 -8.04 -5.54
C LYS A 567 11.05 -8.56 -5.40
N SER A 568 10.45 -8.89 -6.54
CA SER A 568 9.20 -9.64 -6.62
C SER A 568 9.41 -10.97 -7.36
N VAL A 569 8.62 -11.98 -7.05
CA VAL A 569 8.61 -13.23 -7.80
C VAL A 569 8.17 -13.05 -9.26
N TYR A 570 7.46 -11.98 -9.54
CA TYR A 570 6.95 -11.62 -10.87
C TYR A 570 7.90 -10.69 -11.66
N ASP A 571 9.04 -10.29 -11.09
CA ASP A 571 9.98 -9.41 -11.78
C ASP A 571 10.51 -10.07 -13.04
N LYS A 572 10.55 -9.30 -14.12
CA LYS A 572 11.04 -9.70 -15.46
C LYS A 572 12.12 -8.73 -15.92
N VAL A 573 12.98 -9.22 -16.80
CA VAL A 573 13.95 -8.37 -17.50
C VAL A 573 13.20 -7.36 -18.38
N ARG A 574 13.59 -6.08 -18.29
CA ARG A 574 12.94 -4.99 -19.04
C ARG A 574 13.45 -4.96 -20.48
N VAL A 575 12.60 -4.47 -21.40
CA VAL A 575 12.84 -4.49 -22.85
C VAL A 575 14.18 -3.85 -23.27
N ASN A 576 14.64 -2.84 -22.54
CA ASN A 576 15.86 -2.09 -22.85
C ASN A 576 17.05 -2.45 -21.95
N GLU A 577 16.99 -3.57 -21.23
CA GLU A 577 18.03 -4.01 -20.30
C GLU A 577 18.61 -5.35 -20.75
N VAL A 578 19.83 -5.65 -20.31
CA VAL A 578 20.49 -6.91 -20.61
C VAL A 578 19.91 -8.01 -19.71
N ASP A 579 19.52 -9.13 -20.30
CA ASP A 579 19.18 -10.33 -19.56
C ASP A 579 20.48 -11.00 -19.04
N PHE A 580 20.75 -10.82 -17.76
CA PHE A 580 21.95 -11.35 -17.11
C PHE A 580 21.92 -12.88 -17.01
N GLY A 581 20.75 -13.50 -16.87
CA GLY A 581 20.62 -14.94 -16.92
C GLY A 581 21.02 -15.50 -18.30
N LYS A 582 20.56 -14.84 -19.37
CA LYS A 582 20.93 -15.18 -20.74
C LYS A 582 22.43 -14.96 -21.01
N LYS A 583 22.99 -13.84 -20.47
CA LYS A 583 24.45 -13.59 -20.57
C LYS A 583 25.26 -14.67 -19.86
N ALA A 584 24.84 -15.11 -18.70
CA ALA A 584 25.47 -16.22 -17.99
C ALA A 584 25.45 -17.49 -18.86
N LEU A 585 24.30 -17.81 -19.46
CA LEU A 585 24.20 -18.98 -20.40
C LEU A 585 25.13 -18.86 -21.61
N GLU A 586 25.27 -17.67 -22.21
CA GLU A 586 26.20 -17.44 -23.32
C GLU A 586 27.66 -17.78 -22.96
N TYR A 587 28.09 -17.37 -21.75
CA TYR A 587 29.44 -17.70 -21.26
C TYR A 587 29.57 -19.16 -20.84
N LEU A 588 28.54 -19.77 -20.26
CA LEU A 588 28.54 -21.21 -19.96
C LEU A 588 28.62 -22.08 -21.24
N GLN A 589 27.90 -21.67 -22.29
CA GLN A 589 27.98 -22.35 -23.59
C GLN A 589 29.42 -22.32 -24.15
N LYS A 590 30.13 -21.18 -24.04
CA LYS A 590 31.54 -21.09 -24.43
C LYS A 590 32.44 -22.00 -23.59
N ALA A 591 32.23 -22.05 -22.28
CA ALA A 591 32.95 -22.91 -21.35
C ALA A 591 32.65 -24.41 -21.61
N ALA A 592 31.41 -24.75 -22.00
CA ALA A 592 31.04 -26.13 -22.35
C ALA A 592 31.71 -26.69 -23.61
N MET A 593 32.31 -25.83 -24.43
CA MET A 593 33.14 -26.24 -25.57
C MET A 593 34.56 -26.66 -25.18
N SER A 594 34.91 -26.57 -23.90
CA SER A 594 36.24 -26.94 -23.39
C SER A 594 36.58 -28.40 -23.73
N LYS A 595 37.89 -28.63 -24.01
CA LYS A 595 38.46 -29.96 -24.09
C LYS A 595 38.78 -30.57 -22.73
N ASP A 596 38.83 -29.72 -21.67
CA ASP A 596 39.02 -30.18 -20.31
C ASP A 596 37.67 -30.73 -19.78
N PRO A 597 37.60 -32.04 -19.45
CA PRO A 597 36.35 -32.67 -19.02
C PRO A 597 35.76 -32.03 -17.72
N GLU A 598 36.60 -31.54 -16.83
CA GLU A 598 36.17 -30.91 -15.57
C GLU A 598 35.49 -29.59 -15.85
N VAL A 599 36.10 -28.73 -16.67
CA VAL A 599 35.51 -27.44 -17.07
C VAL A 599 34.18 -27.65 -17.81
N LYS A 600 34.19 -28.60 -18.79
CA LYS A 600 33.00 -28.93 -19.57
C LYS A 600 31.86 -29.46 -18.71
N MET A 601 32.17 -30.38 -17.78
CA MET A 601 31.20 -30.96 -16.85
C MET A 601 30.57 -29.86 -15.93
N LYS A 602 31.41 -28.98 -15.42
CA LYS A 602 30.99 -27.86 -14.60
C LYS A 602 30.07 -26.86 -15.33
N ALA A 603 30.44 -26.54 -16.58
CA ALA A 603 29.65 -25.66 -17.43
C ALA A 603 28.26 -26.25 -17.76
N LEU A 604 28.22 -27.52 -18.16
CA LEU A 604 26.97 -28.20 -18.47
C LEU A 604 26.08 -28.36 -17.22
N PHE A 605 26.67 -28.62 -16.06
CA PHE A 605 25.94 -28.64 -14.80
C PHE A 605 25.34 -27.26 -14.47
N ALA A 606 26.14 -26.20 -14.61
CA ALA A 606 25.70 -24.83 -14.42
C ALA A 606 24.55 -24.43 -15.38
N MET A 607 24.61 -24.88 -16.65
CA MET A 607 23.54 -24.71 -17.63
C MET A 607 22.23 -25.44 -17.23
N GLY A 608 22.30 -26.42 -16.34
CA GLY A 608 21.14 -27.07 -15.73
C GLY A 608 20.45 -26.21 -14.65
N TYR A 609 21.06 -25.11 -14.19
CA TYR A 609 20.52 -24.29 -13.11
C TYR A 609 19.27 -23.51 -13.53
N ARG A 610 18.14 -23.83 -12.93
CA ARG A 610 16.79 -23.41 -13.31
C ARG A 610 16.61 -21.88 -13.33
N GLU A 611 17.17 -21.18 -12.37
CA GLU A 611 17.04 -19.74 -12.22
C GLU A 611 17.63 -18.92 -13.39
N LEU A 612 18.52 -19.51 -14.18
CA LEU A 612 19.03 -18.84 -15.39
C LEU A 612 17.96 -18.64 -16.47
N TYR A 613 16.87 -19.39 -16.41
CA TYR A 613 15.80 -19.39 -17.41
C TYR A 613 14.54 -18.67 -16.93
N THR A 614 14.33 -18.56 -15.61
CA THR A 614 13.06 -18.14 -15.03
C THR A 614 12.74 -16.65 -15.17
N ALA A 615 13.69 -15.82 -15.59
CA ALA A 615 13.46 -14.40 -15.89
C ALA A 615 13.01 -14.14 -17.33
N SER A 616 13.15 -15.14 -18.22
CA SER A 616 12.85 -15.03 -19.65
C SER A 616 11.34 -15.11 -19.91
N PRO A 617 10.77 -14.36 -20.88
CA PRO A 617 9.49 -14.71 -21.48
C PRO A 617 9.56 -16.16 -22.01
N ASN A 618 8.57 -16.98 -21.74
CA ASN A 618 8.56 -18.42 -22.03
C ASN A 618 9.60 -19.24 -21.22
N ALA A 619 9.80 -18.88 -19.97
CA ALA A 619 10.71 -19.59 -19.06
C ALA A 619 10.49 -21.10 -19.08
N ASP A 620 9.24 -21.56 -19.07
CA ASP A 620 8.86 -22.97 -19.02
C ASP A 620 9.30 -23.75 -20.28
N ALA A 621 9.31 -23.11 -21.44
CA ALA A 621 9.80 -23.71 -22.69
C ALA A 621 11.31 -24.01 -22.68
N ASN A 622 12.06 -23.36 -21.80
CA ASN A 622 13.52 -23.56 -21.68
C ASN A 622 13.88 -24.63 -20.65
N LEU A 623 12.93 -25.05 -19.80
CA LEU A 623 13.14 -26.08 -18.80
C LEU A 623 12.85 -27.48 -19.34
N TRP A 624 13.53 -28.51 -18.82
CA TRP A 624 13.31 -29.89 -19.23
C TRP A 624 11.97 -30.46 -18.73
N TYR A 625 11.42 -29.89 -17.66
CA TYR A 625 10.05 -30.11 -17.20
C TYR A 625 9.50 -28.88 -16.48
N HIS A 626 8.19 -28.73 -16.51
CA HIS A 626 7.46 -27.84 -15.61
C HIS A 626 6.18 -28.54 -15.13
N SER A 627 5.69 -28.12 -14.00
CA SER A 627 4.48 -28.65 -13.38
C SER A 627 3.54 -27.51 -13.07
N GLU A 628 2.28 -27.64 -13.47
CA GLU A 628 1.23 -26.66 -13.22
C GLU A 628 -0.05 -27.35 -12.75
N TRP A 629 -0.86 -26.62 -12.01
CA TRP A 629 -2.17 -27.09 -11.60
C TRP A 629 -3.12 -27.07 -12.81
N SER A 630 -3.68 -28.22 -13.15
CA SER A 630 -4.71 -28.34 -14.19
C SER A 630 -6.11 -28.37 -13.54
N SER A 631 -6.95 -27.39 -13.86
CA SER A 631 -8.35 -27.36 -13.44
C SER A 631 -9.16 -28.51 -14.06
N GLU A 632 -8.76 -29.00 -15.24
CA GLU A 632 -9.43 -30.12 -15.93
C GLU A 632 -9.07 -31.47 -15.27
N ALA A 633 -7.81 -31.64 -14.90
CA ALA A 633 -7.35 -32.87 -14.25
C ALA A 633 -7.61 -32.88 -12.74
N GLY A 634 -7.84 -31.74 -12.12
CA GLY A 634 -7.95 -31.57 -10.65
C GLY A 634 -6.66 -31.94 -9.90
N ASP A 635 -5.51 -31.88 -10.57
CA ASP A 635 -4.21 -32.29 -10.04
C ASP A 635 -3.07 -31.55 -10.72
N ILE A 636 -1.84 -31.77 -10.25
CA ILE A 636 -0.61 -31.21 -10.84
C ILE A 636 -0.21 -32.05 -12.06
N VAL A 637 -0.21 -31.42 -13.23
CA VAL A 637 0.27 -32.03 -14.48
C VAL A 637 1.70 -31.63 -14.75
N THR A 638 2.56 -32.61 -15.03
CA THR A 638 3.97 -32.40 -15.36
C THR A 638 4.20 -32.60 -16.85
N THR A 639 4.68 -31.55 -17.51
CA THR A 639 5.03 -31.57 -18.93
C THR A 639 6.56 -31.68 -19.12
N TYR A 640 7.01 -32.59 -19.98
CA TYR A 640 8.41 -32.82 -20.27
C TYR A 640 8.80 -32.25 -21.64
N GLN A 641 9.90 -31.49 -21.70
CA GLN A 641 10.37 -30.81 -22.90
C GLN A 641 11.75 -31.29 -23.31
N ARG A 642 11.77 -32.31 -24.15
CA ARG A 642 13.00 -32.99 -24.58
C ARG A 642 13.92 -32.16 -25.49
N GLN A 643 13.43 -31.03 -25.99
CA GLN A 643 14.18 -30.13 -26.87
C GLN A 643 14.65 -28.84 -26.15
N SER A 644 14.34 -28.68 -24.89
CA SER A 644 14.67 -27.48 -24.12
C SER A 644 16.20 -27.32 -23.96
N PRO A 645 16.69 -26.09 -23.81
CA PRO A 645 18.11 -25.85 -23.54
C PRO A 645 18.62 -26.56 -22.29
N GLN A 646 17.83 -26.59 -21.21
CA GLN A 646 18.17 -27.31 -19.99
C GLN A 646 18.26 -28.83 -20.21
N PHE A 647 17.34 -29.41 -20.99
CA PHE A 647 17.38 -30.82 -21.32
C PHE A 647 18.70 -31.19 -22.04
N ARG A 648 19.10 -30.40 -23.05
CA ARG A 648 20.34 -30.65 -23.82
C ARG A 648 21.58 -30.52 -22.92
N ALA A 649 21.59 -29.58 -22.01
CA ALA A 649 22.69 -29.42 -21.05
C ALA A 649 22.81 -30.65 -20.14
N TYR A 650 21.70 -31.12 -19.57
CA TYR A 650 21.68 -32.33 -18.74
C TYR A 650 21.98 -33.60 -19.55
N GLN A 651 21.59 -33.69 -20.83
CA GLN A 651 21.94 -34.80 -21.72
C GLN A 651 23.46 -34.85 -21.92
N GLY A 652 24.08 -33.72 -22.28
CA GLY A 652 25.55 -33.65 -22.42
C GLY A 652 26.29 -33.95 -21.11
N LEU A 653 25.75 -33.50 -20.00
CA LEU A 653 26.30 -33.82 -18.68
C LEU A 653 26.15 -35.30 -18.32
N PHE A 654 25.02 -35.93 -18.66
CA PHE A 654 24.80 -37.37 -18.49
C PHE A 654 25.86 -38.18 -19.19
N ASP A 655 26.14 -37.88 -20.49
CA ASP A 655 27.13 -38.62 -21.28
C ASP A 655 28.52 -38.49 -20.67
N LEU A 656 28.91 -37.34 -20.15
CA LEU A 656 30.19 -37.14 -19.44
C LEU A 656 30.27 -37.90 -18.13
N VAL A 657 29.20 -37.87 -17.35
CA VAL A 657 29.13 -38.50 -16.00
C VAL A 657 29.19 -40.03 -16.11
N GLU A 658 28.48 -40.63 -17.09
CA GLU A 658 28.50 -42.10 -17.31
C GLU A 658 29.89 -42.62 -17.77
N ASN A 659 30.71 -41.76 -18.42
CA ASN A 659 32.03 -42.10 -18.87
C ASN A 659 33.19 -41.62 -17.98
N SER A 660 32.85 -41.05 -16.78
CA SER A 660 33.86 -40.50 -15.87
C SER A 660 34.04 -41.38 -14.62
N SER A 661 35.30 -41.63 -14.29
CA SER A 661 35.65 -42.31 -13.04
C SER A 661 35.54 -41.40 -11.79
N LYS A 662 35.50 -40.06 -12.00
CA LYS A 662 35.45 -39.07 -10.93
C LYS A 662 34.37 -38.04 -11.21
N VAL A 663 33.26 -38.11 -10.48
CA VAL A 663 32.14 -37.17 -10.56
C VAL A 663 32.13 -36.25 -9.32
N PRO A 664 32.11 -34.91 -9.46
CA PRO A 664 32.01 -33.98 -8.35
C PRO A 664 30.77 -34.23 -7.50
N THR A 665 30.91 -34.04 -6.17
CA THR A 665 29.84 -34.31 -5.23
C THR A 665 28.61 -33.44 -5.47
N TYR A 666 28.77 -32.18 -5.87
CA TYR A 666 27.66 -31.28 -6.19
C TYR A 666 26.81 -31.76 -7.39
N ILE A 667 27.39 -32.53 -8.31
CA ILE A 667 26.66 -33.14 -9.41
C ILE A 667 25.99 -34.45 -8.96
N SER A 668 26.75 -35.31 -8.28
CA SER A 668 26.25 -36.63 -7.86
C SER A 668 25.15 -36.58 -6.81
N LYS A 669 25.01 -35.46 -6.08
CA LYS A 669 23.98 -35.21 -5.06
C LYS A 669 22.90 -34.18 -5.47
N CYS A 670 22.89 -33.76 -6.76
CA CYS A 670 21.88 -32.86 -7.27
C CYS A 670 20.57 -33.61 -7.56
N ASP A 671 19.52 -33.35 -6.79
CA ASP A 671 18.23 -34.05 -6.92
C ASP A 671 17.61 -33.85 -8.32
N GLU A 672 17.67 -32.66 -8.89
CA GLU A 672 17.12 -32.37 -10.22
C GLU A 672 17.87 -33.12 -11.32
N PHE A 673 19.21 -33.20 -11.24
CA PHE A 673 19.99 -34.01 -12.19
C PHE A 673 19.79 -35.52 -12.01
N LEU A 674 19.62 -35.99 -10.77
CA LEU A 674 19.28 -37.38 -10.45
C LEU A 674 17.90 -37.76 -11.01
N GLN A 675 16.91 -36.88 -10.90
CA GLN A 675 15.60 -37.08 -11.54
C GLN A 675 15.70 -37.11 -13.06
N PHE A 676 16.47 -36.19 -13.66
CA PHE A 676 16.75 -36.21 -15.09
C PHE A 676 17.39 -37.53 -15.52
N ARG A 677 18.44 -38.00 -14.84
CA ARG A 677 19.11 -39.30 -15.12
C ARG A 677 18.12 -40.45 -15.11
N LYS A 678 17.25 -40.51 -14.12
CA LYS A 678 16.21 -41.55 -14.00
C LYS A 678 15.22 -41.48 -15.16
N TYR A 679 14.76 -40.30 -15.50
CA TYR A 679 13.86 -40.05 -16.62
C TYR A 679 14.54 -40.42 -17.97
N TYR A 680 15.75 -39.92 -18.20
CA TYR A 680 16.47 -40.10 -19.45
C TYR A 680 16.81 -41.60 -19.73
N ARG A 681 17.25 -42.36 -18.72
CA ARG A 681 17.49 -43.80 -18.83
C ARG A 681 16.23 -44.61 -19.18
N ARG A 682 15.05 -44.18 -18.75
CA ARG A 682 13.78 -44.85 -19.04
C ARG A 682 13.24 -44.53 -20.43
N ASN A 683 13.66 -43.43 -21.02
CA ASN A 683 13.09 -42.89 -22.24
C ASN A 683 14.13 -42.72 -23.36
N LYS A 684 15.36 -43.26 -23.17
CA LYS A 684 16.41 -43.39 -24.18
C LYS A 684 16.08 -44.64 -24.99
#